data_a04cc3908868cddabc528f0cdbf3582f
#
_entry.id   a04cc3908868cddabc528f0cdbf3582f
#
_cell.length_a   1.000
_cell.length_b   1.000
_cell.length_c   1.000
_cell.angle_alpha   90.00
_cell.angle_beta   90.00
_cell.angle_gamma   90.00
#
_symmetry.space_group_name_H-M   'P 1'
#
loop_
_entity.id
_entity.type
_entity.pdbx_description
1 polymer ?
#
loop_
_entity_poly.entity_id
_entity_poly.type
_entity_poly.pdbx_seq_one_letter_code
_entity_poly.pdbx_strand_id
1 'polypeptide(L)'
;MSSLPRKTAKLKSPLANSLTPSNAPKTKPSGGGGGVWLLLILLLLGGGGGWYYYDQQEKARLEEEARARAKAEAERLKAAEEARKKAEQERLQREKEEEEARRKAQEEEERRRREAEEEARRKAQEQTDTPEPEPEPEPEPEPEPDTEPTTETGPYDAELPLIGGATTTKPVKDLYNSMIDRVLTVGDFEDFERAFSARVKAAIPEIVNNDKLNYNSYRRNPLLMQTVAFCHLIRLIGPEKMRELVKPDPRKMVGENELGTEGGKLFMIWMLRDKNAPLHTFMQAYTANGGHARNMAYHLQTLYKLWLRTPERDRGKYLNLAIACSLISPEHASSPGQIKTGEPPMSMEQIYDYFREMDAKKKLLTDIKKMDISDLLYVVDVRLPRSEFDWVHKHLKYSQAQWGDSYASIRYRMEIAAGSLSEGELYQKYNFAEIREDGGVCRHQGYFASNTAKCKAVPAVYIVGDGDRGPHAWIASMTDNVSWKQTGSYGYNSGRFTNPCSGRSMHESVLLNQTKKTADDKLATAYEGMMLAEYLVSIGSTAEAHSTSRYVTGAFPLLTEAWSSRIRVLTADKEAMPTVDYWRKISNDLKRHGRKNAELLDLAGEIDNEYALEGRSDNAKRTAMKKNLDKLLRTIGDERSDLLLEAADRLGELLAEEKDIRGLGQLYNKLLKATTKRGDVFSGLLRQYIRHMETAGAGKRDWAAMARATEKLFEKGVLSNTTDHFKLSKEVEIQKIISTIFRKAGNTKKADKLQESAEARLKQSQERNG
;
A
#
# COMPACT_ATOMS: atom_id res chain seq x y z
N MET A 1 53.89 -14.59 -0.33
CA MET A 1 54.87 -13.83 0.47
C MET A 1 54.32 -12.40 0.48
N SER A 2 53.83 -11.86 1.51
CA SER A 2 54.17 -11.62 2.87
C SER A 2 52.90 -11.38 3.70
N SER A 3 52.91 -11.94 4.89
CA SER A 3 51.92 -11.84 5.96
C SER A 3 51.96 -10.48 6.66
N LEU A 4 50.81 -9.91 7.00
CA LEU A 4 50.67 -8.85 8.01
C LEU A 4 49.66 -9.27 9.09
N PRO A 5 49.91 -8.94 10.38
CA PRO A 5 49.22 -9.55 11.50
C PRO A 5 47.94 -8.82 11.90
N ARG A 6 46.93 -9.59 12.32
CA ARG A 6 45.71 -9.14 13.00
C ARG A 6 46.05 -8.58 14.41
N LYS A 7 45.73 -7.31 14.67
CA LYS A 7 45.60 -6.77 16.00
C LYS A 7 44.13 -6.73 16.40
N THR A 8 43.77 -7.58 17.35
CA THR A 8 42.50 -7.53 18.09
C THR A 8 42.61 -6.46 19.20
N ALA A 9 41.85 -5.41 19.08
CA ALA A 9 41.64 -4.43 20.14
C ALA A 9 40.39 -4.80 20.95
N LYS A 10 40.60 -5.22 22.20
CA LYS A 10 39.56 -5.36 23.22
C LYS A 10 39.17 -3.97 23.71
N LEU A 11 37.95 -3.51 23.41
CA LEU A 11 37.36 -2.36 24.10
C LEU A 11 36.72 -2.82 25.41
N LYS A 12 37.29 -2.35 26.52
CA LYS A 12 36.74 -2.46 27.85
C LYS A 12 35.62 -1.44 28.04
N SER A 13 34.49 -1.91 28.50
CA SER A 13 33.37 -1.10 28.97
C SER A 13 33.69 -0.58 30.40
N PRO A 14 33.46 0.70 30.71
CA PRO A 14 33.36 1.17 32.10
C PRO A 14 31.93 1.68 32.33
N LEU A 15 31.22 1.07 33.27
CA LEU A 15 30.24 1.75 34.14
C LEU A 15 29.53 0.70 35.02
N ALA A 16 30.18 0.43 36.14
CA ALA A 16 29.53 -0.06 37.33
C ALA A 16 30.22 0.64 38.50
N ASN A 17 29.58 1.63 39.07
CA ASN A 17 29.81 1.99 40.47
C ASN A 17 28.73 2.93 40.98
N SER A 18 28.07 2.44 41.98
CA SER A 18 27.82 3.03 43.31
C SER A 18 26.62 3.96 43.43
N LEU A 19 25.61 3.45 44.10
CA LEU A 19 24.82 4.22 45.08
C LEU A 19 24.56 3.34 46.31
N THR A 20 25.32 3.61 47.36
CA THR A 20 25.05 3.18 48.74
C THR A 20 24.09 4.16 49.41
N PRO A 21 23.15 3.70 50.26
CA PRO A 21 22.22 4.58 50.97
C PRO A 21 22.85 5.21 52.22
N SER A 22 22.62 6.50 52.35
CA SER A 22 23.02 7.34 53.48
C SER A 22 22.08 7.19 54.69
N ASN A 23 22.65 7.15 55.87
CA ASN A 23 22.10 7.06 57.21
C ASN A 23 21.04 8.11 57.56
N ALA A 24 19.90 7.66 58.18
CA ALA A 24 19.01 8.51 58.97
C ALA A 24 19.19 8.23 60.46
N PRO A 25 19.08 9.25 61.34
CA PRO A 25 19.37 9.12 62.73
C PRO A 25 18.21 8.55 63.55
N LYS A 26 18.57 7.71 64.55
CA LYS A 26 17.67 7.14 65.56
C LYS A 26 17.31 8.20 66.60
N THR A 27 16.05 8.47 66.84
CA THR A 27 15.51 9.12 68.04
C THR A 27 14.72 8.12 68.86
N LYS A 28 15.00 8.13 70.20
CA LYS A 28 14.33 7.31 71.21
C LYS A 28 12.93 7.87 71.54
N PRO A 29 11.94 7.04 71.90
CA PRO A 29 10.62 7.52 72.37
C PRO A 29 10.66 7.78 73.90
N SER A 30 10.07 8.93 74.30
CA SER A 30 9.68 9.22 75.69
C SER A 30 8.16 8.99 75.77
N GLY A 31 7.76 8.36 76.90
CA GLY A 31 6.39 7.87 77.09
C GLY A 31 5.38 8.95 77.54
N GLY A 32 4.12 8.56 77.50
CA GLY A 32 3.00 9.18 78.15
C GLY A 32 1.77 9.40 77.27
N GLY A 33 0.66 8.70 77.51
CA GLY A 33 -0.63 9.07 76.94
C GLY A 33 -1.60 7.94 76.64
N GLY A 34 -2.14 7.26 77.64
CA GLY A 34 -3.15 6.19 77.50
C GLY A 34 -4.58 6.61 77.09
N GLY A 35 -4.79 7.87 76.70
CA GLY A 35 -6.14 8.37 76.38
C GLY A 35 -6.49 8.44 74.88
N VAL A 36 -5.47 8.44 73.99
CA VAL A 36 -5.66 8.65 72.54
C VAL A 36 -6.04 7.35 71.83
N TRP A 37 -5.70 6.22 72.39
CA TRP A 37 -5.96 4.90 71.75
C TRP A 37 -7.46 4.52 71.78
N LEU A 38 -8.24 4.93 72.81
CA LEU A 38 -9.68 4.65 72.86
C LEU A 38 -10.48 5.50 71.87
N LEU A 39 -10.07 6.71 71.56
CA LEU A 39 -10.65 7.57 70.55
C LEU A 39 -10.32 7.10 69.11
N LEU A 40 -9.16 6.57 68.87
CA LEU A 40 -8.77 5.98 67.60
C LEU A 40 -9.51 4.66 67.29
N ILE A 41 -9.80 3.85 68.31
CA ILE A 41 -10.56 2.60 68.15
C ILE A 41 -12.04 2.91 67.89
N LEU A 42 -12.63 3.95 68.51
CA LEU A 42 -14.01 4.39 68.21
C LEU A 42 -14.15 5.05 66.83
N LEU A 43 -13.13 5.77 66.34
CA LEU A 43 -13.07 6.29 64.98
C LEU A 43 -12.90 5.21 63.92
N LEU A 44 -12.13 4.17 64.22
CA LEU A 44 -11.93 3.00 63.30
C LEU A 44 -13.18 2.11 63.26
N LEU A 45 -13.96 1.97 64.32
CA LEU A 45 -15.19 1.18 64.37
C LEU A 45 -16.39 1.95 63.78
N GLY A 46 -16.43 3.28 63.90
CA GLY A 46 -17.46 4.14 63.33
C GLY A 46 -17.26 4.48 61.85
N GLY A 47 -16.01 4.64 61.42
CA GLY A 47 -15.61 4.93 60.03
C GLY A 47 -15.69 3.71 59.11
N GLY A 48 -15.39 2.51 59.61
CA GLY A 48 -15.42 1.29 58.81
C GLY A 48 -16.79 0.85 58.33
N GLY A 49 -17.82 1.06 59.12
CA GLY A 49 -19.20 0.73 58.76
C GLY A 49 -19.81 1.68 57.69
N GLY A 50 -19.49 2.94 57.77
CA GLY A 50 -19.92 3.96 56.78
C GLY A 50 -19.23 3.78 55.43
N TRP A 51 -17.92 3.45 55.46
CA TRP A 51 -17.12 3.20 54.25
C TRP A 51 -17.55 1.91 53.53
N TYR A 52 -17.85 0.84 54.28
CA TYR A 52 -18.32 -0.42 53.74
C TYR A 52 -19.74 -0.27 53.11
N TYR A 53 -20.61 0.53 53.72
CA TYR A 53 -21.95 0.80 53.17
C TYR A 53 -21.85 1.67 51.89
N TYR A 54 -20.99 2.65 51.86
CA TYR A 54 -20.71 3.49 50.70
C TYR A 54 -20.11 2.66 49.54
N ASP A 55 -19.11 1.80 49.80
CA ASP A 55 -18.52 0.92 48.84
C ASP A 55 -19.51 -0.09 48.22
N GLN A 56 -20.47 -0.59 49.04
CA GLN A 56 -21.54 -1.46 48.53
C GLN A 56 -22.55 -0.71 47.66
N GLN A 57 -22.89 0.52 47.98
CA GLN A 57 -23.77 1.34 47.13
C GLN A 57 -23.09 1.73 45.83
N GLU A 58 -21.83 2.06 45.87
CA GLU A 58 -21.07 2.42 44.67
C GLU A 58 -20.86 1.20 43.76
N LYS A 59 -20.59 0.04 44.29
CA LYS A 59 -20.57 -1.23 43.54
C LYS A 59 -21.90 -1.56 42.89
N ALA A 60 -23.01 -1.41 43.60
CA ALA A 60 -24.36 -1.60 43.04
C ALA A 60 -24.66 -0.64 41.89
N ARG A 61 -24.26 0.65 42.03
CA ARG A 61 -24.41 1.65 40.96
C ARG A 61 -23.57 1.35 39.76
N LEU A 62 -22.31 0.93 39.95
CA LEU A 62 -21.39 0.53 38.85
C LEU A 62 -21.87 -0.72 38.14
N GLU A 63 -22.45 -1.68 38.86
CA GLU A 63 -23.06 -2.87 38.23
C GLU A 63 -24.32 -2.51 37.44
N GLU A 64 -25.14 -1.60 37.91
CA GLU A 64 -26.32 -1.14 37.18
C GLU A 64 -25.94 -0.35 35.92
N GLU A 65 -24.94 0.53 36.00
CA GLU A 65 -24.39 1.26 34.86
C GLU A 65 -23.74 0.25 33.84
N ALA A 66 -23.03 -0.76 34.32
CA ALA A 66 -22.46 -1.79 33.47
C ALA A 66 -23.52 -2.63 32.73
N ARG A 67 -24.62 -2.98 33.43
CA ARG A 67 -25.78 -3.65 32.83
C ARG A 67 -26.49 -2.77 31.81
N ALA A 68 -26.64 -1.48 32.08
CA ALA A 68 -27.26 -0.53 31.17
C ALA A 68 -26.41 -0.33 29.90
N ARG A 69 -25.07 -0.24 30.05
CA ARG A 69 -24.12 -0.16 28.92
C ARG A 69 -24.14 -1.46 28.10
N ALA A 70 -24.11 -2.63 28.72
CA ALA A 70 -24.20 -3.91 28.03
C ALA A 70 -25.51 -4.08 27.25
N LYS A 71 -26.62 -3.59 27.80
CA LYS A 71 -27.94 -3.59 27.13
C LYS A 71 -27.92 -2.64 25.90
N ALA A 72 -27.39 -1.43 26.05
CA ALA A 72 -27.27 -0.48 24.95
C ALA A 72 -26.33 -0.97 23.84
N GLU A 73 -25.26 -1.64 24.20
CA GLU A 73 -24.35 -2.26 23.25
C GLU A 73 -25.00 -3.44 22.49
N ALA A 74 -25.77 -4.27 23.18
CA ALA A 74 -26.53 -5.36 22.56
C ALA A 74 -27.61 -4.83 21.59
N GLU A 75 -28.28 -3.72 21.93
CA GLU A 75 -29.23 -3.05 21.04
C GLU A 75 -28.53 -2.44 19.82
N ARG A 76 -27.35 -1.82 19.98
CA ARG A 76 -26.54 -1.31 18.86
C ARG A 76 -26.05 -2.42 17.94
N LEU A 77 -25.62 -3.56 18.49
CA LEU A 77 -25.20 -4.73 17.70
C LEU A 77 -26.38 -5.31 16.91
N LYS A 78 -27.56 -5.39 17.50
CA LYS A 78 -28.78 -5.81 16.79
C LYS A 78 -29.14 -4.87 15.66
N ALA A 79 -29.13 -3.56 15.90
CA ALA A 79 -29.41 -2.55 14.88
C ALA A 79 -28.38 -2.57 13.75
N ALA A 80 -27.08 -2.79 14.07
CA ALA A 80 -26.03 -2.93 13.07
C ALA A 80 -26.18 -4.22 12.24
N GLU A 81 -26.61 -5.33 12.84
CA GLU A 81 -26.88 -6.58 12.12
C GLU A 81 -28.09 -6.44 11.19
N GLU A 82 -29.16 -5.79 11.64
CA GLU A 82 -30.33 -5.51 10.81
C GLU A 82 -30.00 -4.58 9.63
N ALA A 83 -29.21 -3.52 9.88
CA ALA A 83 -28.73 -2.64 8.83
C ALA A 83 -27.86 -3.39 7.80
N ARG A 84 -26.99 -4.32 8.25
CA ARG A 84 -26.19 -5.15 7.39
C ARG A 84 -27.04 -6.08 6.53
N LYS A 85 -28.04 -6.75 7.10
CA LYS A 85 -28.97 -7.62 6.37
C LYS A 85 -29.74 -6.82 5.31
N LYS A 86 -30.18 -5.59 5.64
CA LYS A 86 -30.88 -4.73 4.70
C LYS A 86 -29.95 -4.29 3.54
N ALA A 87 -28.73 -3.89 3.84
CA ALA A 87 -27.75 -3.52 2.82
C ALA A 87 -27.38 -4.69 1.91
N GLU A 88 -27.30 -5.91 2.44
CA GLU A 88 -27.06 -7.13 1.67
C GLU A 88 -28.24 -7.46 0.75
N GLN A 89 -29.48 -7.29 1.22
CA GLN A 89 -30.66 -7.47 0.38
C GLN A 89 -30.75 -6.42 -0.75
N GLU A 90 -30.45 -5.14 -0.45
CA GLU A 90 -30.38 -4.10 -1.45
C GLU A 90 -29.30 -4.36 -2.51
N ARG A 91 -28.14 -4.91 -2.09
CA ARG A 91 -27.08 -5.30 -3.02
C ARG A 91 -27.52 -6.43 -3.95
N LEU A 92 -28.10 -7.49 -3.38
CA LEU A 92 -28.62 -8.63 -4.16
C LEU A 92 -29.74 -8.21 -5.14
N GLN A 93 -30.55 -7.24 -4.76
CA GLN A 93 -31.56 -6.71 -5.63
C GLN A 93 -30.97 -5.93 -6.82
N ARG A 94 -29.98 -5.07 -6.56
CA ARG A 94 -29.25 -4.35 -7.61
C ARG A 94 -28.51 -5.30 -8.57
N GLU A 95 -27.86 -6.34 -8.04
CA GLU A 95 -27.19 -7.35 -8.86
C GLU A 95 -28.18 -8.05 -9.80
N LYS A 96 -29.40 -8.37 -9.35
CA LYS A 96 -30.46 -8.95 -10.18
C LYS A 96 -30.97 -7.97 -11.25
N GLU A 97 -31.15 -6.71 -10.88
CA GLU A 97 -31.56 -5.65 -11.82
C GLU A 97 -30.50 -5.40 -12.90
N GLU A 98 -29.20 -5.41 -12.52
CA GLU A 98 -28.09 -5.31 -13.47
C GLU A 98 -27.98 -6.53 -14.38
N GLU A 99 -28.20 -7.74 -13.85
CA GLU A 99 -28.19 -8.98 -14.65
C GLU A 99 -29.35 -8.99 -15.66
N GLU A 100 -30.53 -8.57 -15.22
CA GLU A 100 -31.69 -8.45 -16.10
C GLU A 100 -31.50 -7.40 -17.19
N ALA A 101 -30.88 -6.25 -16.82
CA ALA A 101 -30.54 -5.21 -17.79
C ALA A 101 -29.50 -5.69 -18.81
N ARG A 102 -28.49 -6.43 -18.39
CA ARG A 102 -27.51 -7.05 -19.30
C ARG A 102 -28.15 -8.05 -20.24
N ARG A 103 -29.06 -8.89 -19.75
CA ARG A 103 -29.75 -9.85 -20.57
C ARG A 103 -30.61 -9.16 -21.63
N LYS A 104 -31.37 -8.11 -21.27
CA LYS A 104 -32.16 -7.32 -22.21
C LYS A 104 -31.30 -6.63 -23.26
N ALA A 105 -30.12 -6.10 -22.86
CA ALA A 105 -29.19 -5.49 -23.81
C ALA A 105 -28.60 -6.53 -24.79
N GLN A 106 -28.30 -7.74 -24.34
CA GLN A 106 -27.84 -8.83 -25.22
C GLN A 106 -28.94 -9.29 -26.20
N GLU A 107 -30.18 -9.43 -25.72
CA GLU A 107 -31.33 -9.79 -26.57
C GLU A 107 -31.59 -8.71 -27.62
N GLU A 108 -31.43 -7.43 -27.28
CA GLU A 108 -31.58 -6.32 -28.23
C GLU A 108 -30.45 -6.28 -29.27
N GLU A 109 -29.21 -6.53 -28.83
CA GLU A 109 -28.04 -6.60 -29.72
C GLU A 109 -28.18 -7.77 -30.72
N GLU A 110 -28.60 -8.95 -30.21
CA GLU A 110 -28.85 -10.11 -31.07
C GLU A 110 -29.97 -9.86 -32.08
N ARG A 111 -31.03 -9.16 -31.65
CA ARG A 111 -32.12 -8.76 -32.58
C ARG A 111 -31.60 -7.82 -33.69
N ARG A 112 -30.84 -6.79 -33.31
CA ARG A 112 -30.25 -5.86 -34.31
C ARG A 112 -29.31 -6.57 -35.28
N ARG A 113 -28.56 -7.57 -34.78
CA ARG A 113 -27.68 -8.38 -35.63
C ARG A 113 -28.47 -9.23 -36.62
N ARG A 114 -29.59 -9.85 -36.21
CA ARG A 114 -30.46 -10.62 -37.08
C ARG A 114 -31.14 -9.72 -38.13
N GLU A 115 -31.62 -8.54 -37.73
CA GLU A 115 -32.21 -7.57 -38.64
C GLU A 115 -31.20 -7.08 -39.71
N ALA A 116 -29.95 -6.81 -39.30
CA ALA A 116 -28.86 -6.43 -40.20
C ALA A 116 -28.47 -7.57 -41.16
N GLU A 117 -28.46 -8.82 -40.68
CA GLU A 117 -28.16 -10.00 -41.49
C GLU A 117 -29.28 -10.30 -42.51
N GLU A 118 -30.54 -10.06 -42.13
CA GLU A 118 -31.70 -10.20 -43.01
C GLU A 118 -31.74 -9.09 -44.08
N GLU A 119 -31.39 -7.84 -43.68
CA GLU A 119 -31.26 -6.72 -44.66
C GLU A 119 -30.10 -6.95 -45.63
N ALA A 120 -28.96 -7.49 -45.16
CA ALA A 120 -27.85 -7.83 -46.05
C ALA A 120 -28.21 -8.96 -47.02
N ARG A 121 -28.97 -9.97 -46.57
CA ARG A 121 -29.52 -11.03 -47.44
C ARG A 121 -30.47 -10.48 -48.49
N ARG A 122 -31.37 -9.54 -48.11
CA ARG A 122 -32.31 -8.93 -49.05
C ARG A 122 -31.59 -8.11 -50.12
N LYS A 123 -30.56 -7.32 -49.72
CA LYS A 123 -29.74 -6.58 -50.70
C LYS A 123 -28.93 -7.49 -51.63
N ALA A 124 -28.47 -8.65 -51.12
CA ALA A 124 -27.80 -9.65 -51.96
C ALA A 124 -28.76 -10.34 -52.96
N GLN A 125 -30.03 -10.56 -52.61
CA GLN A 125 -31.07 -11.09 -53.51
C GLN A 125 -31.52 -10.07 -54.56
N GLU A 126 -31.61 -8.80 -54.21
CA GLU A 126 -31.96 -7.72 -55.17
C GLU A 126 -30.86 -7.48 -56.23
N GLN A 127 -29.60 -7.88 -55.96
CA GLN A 127 -28.50 -7.79 -56.93
C GLN A 127 -28.44 -8.96 -57.92
N THR A 128 -29.15 -10.06 -57.64
CA THR A 128 -29.19 -11.25 -58.57
C THR A 128 -30.31 -11.26 -59.57
N ASP A 129 -31.30 -10.34 -59.48
CA ASP A 129 -32.48 -10.28 -60.39
C ASP A 129 -32.37 -9.23 -61.52
N THR A 130 -31.17 -8.65 -61.73
CA THR A 130 -30.95 -7.77 -62.87
C THR A 130 -30.43 -8.61 -64.05
N PRO A 131 -31.14 -8.70 -65.19
CA PRO A 131 -30.68 -9.42 -66.39
C PRO A 131 -29.42 -8.73 -66.95
N GLU A 132 -28.37 -9.52 -67.18
CA GLU A 132 -27.18 -9.05 -67.87
C GLU A 132 -27.48 -8.45 -69.22
N PRO A 133 -27.01 -7.24 -69.56
CA PRO A 133 -26.99 -6.76 -70.93
C PRO A 133 -25.93 -7.50 -71.73
N GLU A 134 -26.26 -7.86 -72.95
CA GLU A 134 -25.34 -8.48 -73.93
C GLU A 134 -24.09 -7.63 -74.15
N PRO A 135 -22.90 -8.24 -74.29
CA PRO A 135 -21.63 -7.50 -74.36
C PRO A 135 -21.49 -6.80 -75.73
N GLU A 136 -21.36 -5.46 -75.70
CA GLU A 136 -20.83 -4.68 -76.80
C GLU A 136 -19.35 -4.93 -77.02
N PRO A 137 -18.81 -4.89 -78.25
CA PRO A 137 -17.40 -5.18 -78.51
C PRO A 137 -16.51 -4.08 -77.93
N GLU A 138 -15.46 -4.55 -77.22
CA GLU A 138 -14.42 -3.73 -76.55
C GLU A 138 -13.73 -2.80 -77.59
N PRO A 139 -13.58 -1.49 -77.26
CA PRO A 139 -12.57 -0.66 -77.92
C PRO A 139 -11.19 -0.95 -77.28
N GLU A 140 -10.13 -0.98 -78.11
CA GLU A 140 -8.77 -1.16 -77.77
C GLU A 140 -8.35 -0.15 -76.67
N PRO A 141 -7.56 -0.61 -75.63
CA PRO A 141 -7.17 0.26 -74.52
C PRO A 141 -6.17 1.32 -74.99
N GLU A 142 -6.49 2.59 -74.78
CA GLU A 142 -5.50 3.66 -74.75
C GLU A 142 -4.63 3.48 -73.50
N PRO A 143 -3.29 3.78 -73.58
CA PRO A 143 -2.41 3.67 -72.45
C PRO A 143 -2.82 4.71 -71.36
N GLU A 144 -3.27 4.22 -70.20
CA GLU A 144 -3.49 5.05 -69.03
C GLU A 144 -2.17 5.73 -68.63
N PRO A 145 -2.20 7.03 -68.33
CA PRO A 145 -1.05 7.67 -67.70
C PRO A 145 -0.88 7.06 -66.29
N ASP A 146 0.34 6.66 -65.94
CA ASP A 146 0.75 6.25 -64.60
C ASP A 146 0.35 7.30 -63.57
N THR A 147 -0.85 7.17 -63.05
CA THR A 147 -1.24 7.87 -61.80
C THR A 147 -0.66 7.04 -60.65
N GLU A 148 0.55 7.42 -60.19
CA GLU A 148 0.99 7.05 -58.87
C GLU A 148 -0.15 7.29 -57.87
N PRO A 149 -0.48 6.32 -57.00
CA PRO A 149 -1.45 6.55 -55.95
C PRO A 149 -0.94 7.65 -55.07
N THR A 150 -1.50 8.86 -55.20
CA THR A 150 -1.33 9.90 -54.21
C THR A 150 -1.92 9.40 -52.91
N THR A 151 -1.08 8.75 -52.10
CA THR A 151 -1.38 8.54 -50.71
C THR A 151 -1.58 9.92 -50.10
N GLU A 152 -2.83 10.29 -49.85
CA GLU A 152 -3.16 11.44 -49.03
C GLU A 152 -2.45 11.20 -47.70
N THR A 153 -1.31 11.86 -47.53
CA THR A 153 -0.54 11.82 -46.25
C THR A 153 -1.46 12.43 -45.21
N GLY A 154 -1.78 11.66 -44.16
CA GLY A 154 -2.56 12.10 -43.03
C GLY A 154 -1.92 13.32 -42.35
N PRO A 155 -2.68 14.08 -41.59
CA PRO A 155 -2.23 15.35 -41.00
C PRO A 155 -1.03 15.23 -40.07
N TYR A 156 -0.68 14.01 -39.65
CA TYR A 156 0.44 13.67 -38.79
C TYR A 156 1.52 12.81 -39.46
N ASP A 157 1.41 12.54 -40.78
CA ASP A 157 2.31 11.63 -41.50
C ASP A 157 3.60 12.27 -42.00
N ALA A 158 3.79 13.58 -41.74
CA ALA A 158 5.06 14.23 -42.05
C ALA A 158 6.24 13.57 -41.36
N GLU A 159 7.35 13.39 -42.08
CA GLU A 159 8.55 12.77 -41.53
C GLU A 159 9.08 13.54 -40.33
N LEU A 160 8.96 12.96 -39.15
CA LEU A 160 9.48 13.48 -37.89
C LEU A 160 10.44 12.46 -37.27
N PRO A 161 11.76 12.68 -37.34
CA PRO A 161 12.70 11.78 -36.72
C PRO A 161 12.58 11.85 -35.20
N LEU A 162 12.31 10.68 -34.56
CA LEU A 162 12.26 10.58 -33.11
C LEU A 162 13.59 10.22 -32.47
N ILE A 163 14.56 9.74 -33.26
CA ILE A 163 15.89 9.32 -32.82
C ILE A 163 16.99 10.05 -33.59
N GLY A 164 18.14 10.21 -32.94
CA GLY A 164 19.31 10.84 -33.52
C GLY A 164 19.45 12.33 -33.23
N GLY A 165 20.51 12.93 -33.70
CA GLY A 165 20.84 14.36 -33.50
C GLY A 165 19.80 15.32 -34.10
N ALA A 166 19.08 14.86 -35.14
CA ALA A 166 18.03 15.65 -35.80
C ALA A 166 16.89 16.06 -34.84
N THR A 167 16.58 15.26 -33.81
CA THR A 167 15.49 15.54 -32.82
C THR A 167 15.71 16.85 -32.06
N THR A 168 16.91 17.35 -32.00
CA THR A 168 17.27 18.60 -31.30
C THR A 168 17.25 19.83 -32.20
N THR A 169 17.13 19.65 -33.53
CA THR A 169 17.13 20.74 -34.49
C THR A 169 15.86 21.58 -34.40
N LYS A 170 15.99 22.88 -34.69
CA LYS A 170 14.84 23.80 -34.64
C LYS A 170 13.69 23.39 -35.56
N PRO A 171 13.91 23.04 -36.87
CA PRO A 171 12.84 22.66 -37.76
C PRO A 171 12.05 21.43 -37.23
N VAL A 172 12.72 20.42 -36.68
CA VAL A 172 12.07 19.23 -36.14
C VAL A 172 11.23 19.56 -34.93
N LYS A 173 11.73 20.42 -34.02
CA LYS A 173 10.96 20.89 -32.87
C LYS A 173 9.75 21.75 -33.29
N ASP A 174 9.91 22.62 -34.28
CA ASP A 174 8.82 23.45 -34.79
C ASP A 174 7.73 22.57 -35.42
N LEU A 175 8.10 21.54 -36.19
CA LEU A 175 7.16 20.55 -36.74
C LEU A 175 6.42 19.79 -35.64
N TYR A 176 7.13 19.27 -34.66
CA TYR A 176 6.51 18.60 -33.50
C TYR A 176 5.53 19.52 -32.77
N ASN A 177 5.95 20.74 -32.50
CA ASN A 177 5.12 21.73 -31.84
C ASN A 177 3.85 22.07 -32.66
N SER A 178 3.96 22.12 -33.97
CA SER A 178 2.81 22.33 -34.87
C SER A 178 1.82 21.17 -34.79
N MET A 179 2.32 19.91 -34.73
CA MET A 179 1.49 18.73 -34.57
C MET A 179 0.78 18.71 -33.20
N ILE A 180 1.49 19.11 -32.13
CA ILE A 180 0.90 19.24 -30.79
C ILE A 180 -0.20 20.34 -30.78
N ASP A 181 0.06 21.51 -31.38
CA ASP A 181 -0.94 22.57 -31.48
C ASP A 181 -2.20 22.10 -32.24
N ARG A 182 -2.00 21.36 -33.31
CA ARG A 182 -3.08 20.80 -34.09
C ARG A 182 -3.92 19.83 -33.26
N VAL A 183 -3.31 18.79 -32.64
CA VAL A 183 -4.06 17.78 -31.88
C VAL A 183 -4.81 18.38 -30.70
N LEU A 184 -4.19 19.37 -30.00
CA LEU A 184 -4.85 20.05 -28.88
C LEU A 184 -5.96 21.03 -29.34
N THR A 185 -5.96 21.44 -30.61
CA THR A 185 -7.00 22.32 -31.19
C THR A 185 -8.13 21.54 -31.80
N VAL A 186 -7.80 20.54 -32.61
CA VAL A 186 -8.78 19.72 -33.35
C VAL A 186 -9.38 18.64 -32.45
N GLY A 187 -8.55 18.01 -31.60
CA GLY A 187 -8.94 16.94 -30.68
C GLY A 187 -8.91 15.55 -31.32
N ASP A 188 -8.18 15.37 -32.43
CA ASP A 188 -7.99 14.11 -33.14
C ASP A 188 -6.88 13.24 -32.51
N PHE A 189 -7.00 13.01 -31.20
CA PHE A 189 -6.00 12.29 -30.39
C PHE A 189 -5.74 10.86 -30.86
N GLU A 190 -6.74 10.21 -31.45
CA GLU A 190 -6.62 8.85 -31.97
C GLU A 190 -5.69 8.80 -33.19
N ASP A 191 -5.88 9.71 -34.13
CA ASP A 191 -5.03 9.81 -35.34
C ASP A 191 -3.59 10.20 -34.99
N PHE A 192 -3.45 11.16 -34.08
CA PHE A 192 -2.14 11.55 -33.53
C PHE A 192 -1.44 10.35 -32.90
N GLU A 193 -2.11 9.64 -31.98
CA GLU A 193 -1.55 8.51 -31.26
C GLU A 193 -1.15 7.38 -32.22
N ARG A 194 -2.00 7.05 -33.20
CA ARG A 194 -1.72 6.04 -34.22
C ARG A 194 -0.47 6.37 -35.03
N ALA A 195 -0.36 7.60 -35.54
CA ALA A 195 0.78 8.06 -36.32
C ALA A 195 2.10 8.02 -35.52
N PHE A 196 2.05 8.50 -34.27
CA PHE A 196 3.23 8.50 -33.41
C PHE A 196 3.59 7.12 -32.86
N SER A 197 2.64 6.25 -32.58
CA SER A 197 2.88 4.86 -32.23
C SER A 197 3.62 4.11 -33.33
N ALA A 198 3.26 4.33 -34.61
CA ALA A 198 3.96 3.75 -35.74
C ALA A 198 5.43 4.23 -35.79
N ARG A 199 5.69 5.52 -35.58
CA ARG A 199 7.05 6.07 -35.52
C ARG A 199 7.84 5.55 -34.33
N VAL A 200 7.23 5.43 -33.14
CA VAL A 200 7.87 4.81 -31.98
C VAL A 200 8.24 3.37 -32.30
N LYS A 201 7.34 2.60 -32.92
CA LYS A 201 7.66 1.22 -33.38
C LYS A 201 8.86 1.18 -34.32
N ALA A 202 8.93 2.08 -35.27
CA ALA A 202 10.06 2.18 -36.21
C ALA A 202 11.37 2.55 -35.50
N ALA A 203 11.30 3.32 -34.41
CA ALA A 203 12.46 3.72 -33.61
C ALA A 203 12.96 2.63 -32.61
N ILE A 204 12.12 1.64 -32.28
CA ILE A 204 12.44 0.59 -31.29
C ILE A 204 13.76 -0.15 -31.60
N PRO A 205 14.09 -0.57 -32.83
CA PRO A 205 15.32 -1.32 -33.10
C PRO A 205 16.61 -0.57 -32.69
N GLU A 206 16.58 0.75 -32.68
CA GLU A 206 17.69 1.58 -32.19
C GLU A 206 17.74 1.69 -30.66
N ILE A 207 16.59 1.55 -30.00
CA ILE A 207 16.44 1.65 -28.54
C ILE A 207 16.66 0.30 -27.88
N VAL A 208 16.10 -0.77 -28.47
CA VAL A 208 16.16 -2.14 -27.93
C VAL A 208 16.89 -3.01 -28.93
N ASN A 209 18.20 -3.20 -28.75
CA ASN A 209 19.01 -4.03 -29.62
C ASN A 209 19.53 -5.26 -28.87
N ASN A 210 19.23 -6.47 -29.36
CA ASN A 210 19.72 -7.77 -28.84
C ASN A 210 19.55 -7.91 -27.31
N ASP A 211 18.34 -7.71 -26.78
CA ASP A 211 18.03 -7.75 -25.34
C ASP A 211 18.77 -6.70 -24.50
N LYS A 212 19.40 -5.73 -25.12
CA LYS A 212 20.03 -4.59 -24.44
C LYS A 212 19.27 -3.32 -24.80
N LEU A 213 18.71 -2.69 -23.78
CA LEU A 213 18.17 -1.36 -23.92
C LEU A 213 19.34 -0.39 -24.17
N ASN A 214 19.43 0.21 -25.35
CA ASN A 214 20.34 1.32 -25.58
C ASN A 214 19.75 2.59 -24.93
N TYR A 215 19.82 2.58 -23.65
CA TYR A 215 19.20 3.55 -22.77
C TYR A 215 19.65 4.98 -23.04
N ASN A 216 20.93 5.14 -23.43
CA ASN A 216 21.47 6.45 -23.77
C ASN A 216 20.79 7.03 -25.02
N SER A 217 20.36 6.20 -25.97
CA SER A 217 19.65 6.66 -27.17
C SER A 217 18.26 7.19 -26.83
N TYR A 218 17.52 6.50 -25.97
CA TYR A 218 16.21 6.97 -25.50
C TYR A 218 16.32 8.26 -24.67
N ARG A 219 17.17 8.25 -23.66
CA ARG A 219 17.33 9.36 -22.72
C ARG A 219 17.87 10.66 -23.34
N ARG A 220 18.66 10.54 -24.40
CA ARG A 220 19.19 11.70 -25.13
C ARG A 220 18.20 12.30 -26.13
N ASN A 221 17.03 11.68 -26.30
CA ASN A 221 16.04 12.10 -27.27
C ASN A 221 14.77 12.63 -26.56
N PRO A 222 14.76 13.90 -26.13
CA PRO A 222 13.65 14.46 -25.39
C PRO A 222 12.33 14.42 -26.18
N LEU A 223 12.39 14.46 -27.51
CA LEU A 223 11.21 14.34 -28.37
C LEU A 223 10.59 12.95 -28.27
N LEU A 224 11.40 11.89 -28.35
CA LEU A 224 10.92 10.53 -28.18
C LEU A 224 10.31 10.30 -26.79
N MET A 225 10.99 10.76 -25.74
CA MET A 225 10.53 10.64 -24.36
C MET A 225 9.16 11.32 -24.16
N GLN A 226 9.02 12.54 -24.66
CA GLN A 226 7.76 13.30 -24.58
C GLN A 226 6.65 12.64 -25.40
N THR A 227 6.98 12.14 -26.60
CA THR A 227 6.03 11.44 -27.47
C THR A 227 5.52 10.17 -26.79
N VAL A 228 6.41 9.34 -26.27
CA VAL A 228 6.03 8.12 -25.52
C VAL A 228 5.13 8.46 -24.34
N ALA A 229 5.51 9.46 -23.53
CA ALA A 229 4.71 9.88 -22.38
C ALA A 229 3.30 10.37 -22.79
N PHE A 230 3.20 11.11 -23.88
CA PHE A 230 1.94 11.66 -24.34
C PHE A 230 1.03 10.59 -24.96
N CYS A 231 1.57 9.74 -25.83
CA CYS A 231 0.81 8.63 -26.38
C CYS A 231 0.38 7.63 -25.28
N HIS A 232 1.24 7.37 -24.31
CA HIS A 232 0.89 6.53 -23.16
C HIS A 232 -0.25 7.15 -22.33
N LEU A 233 -0.21 8.47 -22.09
CA LEU A 233 -1.31 9.17 -21.43
C LEU A 233 -2.62 9.06 -22.21
N ILE A 234 -2.60 9.28 -23.54
CA ILE A 234 -3.80 9.15 -24.40
C ILE A 234 -4.38 7.73 -24.26
N ARG A 235 -3.55 6.68 -24.26
CA ARG A 235 -3.99 5.30 -24.10
C ARG A 235 -4.58 4.99 -22.73
N LEU A 236 -4.01 5.53 -21.66
CA LEU A 236 -4.49 5.32 -20.30
C LEU A 236 -5.83 5.97 -20.02
N ILE A 237 -6.07 7.16 -20.59
CA ILE A 237 -7.29 7.93 -20.36
C ILE A 237 -8.35 7.62 -21.43
N GLY A 238 -7.92 7.35 -22.63
CA GLY A 238 -8.73 7.28 -23.84
C GLY A 238 -8.82 8.62 -24.59
N PRO A 239 -8.89 8.58 -25.94
CA PRO A 239 -8.88 9.78 -26.78
C PRO A 239 -10.08 10.72 -26.54
N GLU A 240 -11.26 10.18 -26.26
CA GLU A 240 -12.45 10.98 -25.94
C GLU A 240 -12.27 11.78 -24.66
N LYS A 241 -11.75 11.13 -23.62
CA LYS A 241 -11.49 11.80 -22.34
C LYS A 241 -10.37 12.83 -22.44
N MET A 242 -9.35 12.56 -23.26
CA MET A 242 -8.33 13.57 -23.58
C MET A 242 -8.96 14.80 -24.27
N ARG A 243 -9.92 14.59 -25.16
CA ARG A 243 -10.65 15.67 -25.83
C ARG A 243 -11.43 16.52 -24.82
N GLU A 244 -12.12 15.87 -23.87
CA GLU A 244 -12.82 16.57 -22.79
C GLU A 244 -11.88 17.42 -21.91
N LEU A 245 -10.64 16.99 -21.69
CA LEU A 245 -9.68 17.72 -20.84
C LEU A 245 -9.15 18.99 -21.51
N VAL A 246 -9.08 19.05 -22.84
CA VAL A 246 -8.44 20.19 -23.57
C VAL A 246 -9.46 21.03 -24.34
N LYS A 247 -10.65 20.55 -24.61
CA LYS A 247 -11.67 21.25 -25.39
C LYS A 247 -12.91 21.52 -24.53
N PRO A 248 -13.27 22.80 -24.35
CA PRO A 248 -14.47 23.16 -23.60
C PRO A 248 -15.70 22.51 -24.24
N ASP A 249 -16.50 21.78 -23.45
CA ASP A 249 -17.85 21.43 -23.87
C ASP A 249 -18.77 22.64 -23.56
N PRO A 250 -19.29 23.35 -24.57
CA PRO A 250 -20.12 24.52 -24.34
C PRO A 250 -21.44 24.20 -23.60
N ARG A 251 -21.77 22.90 -23.42
CA ARG A 251 -22.96 22.45 -22.68
C ARG A 251 -22.64 22.21 -21.20
N LYS A 252 -21.38 22.09 -20.82
CA LYS A 252 -20.95 21.92 -19.44
C LYS A 252 -20.48 23.27 -18.92
N MET A 253 -21.11 23.79 -17.86
CA MET A 253 -20.56 24.89 -17.08
C MET A 253 -19.35 24.35 -16.29
N VAL A 254 -18.17 24.45 -16.92
CA VAL A 254 -16.91 24.10 -16.29
C VAL A 254 -16.41 25.31 -15.51
N GLY A 255 -16.08 25.13 -14.23
CA GLY A 255 -15.50 26.21 -13.42
C GLY A 255 -14.13 26.65 -13.99
N GLU A 256 -13.77 27.91 -13.82
CA GLU A 256 -12.48 28.48 -14.31
C GLU A 256 -11.23 27.68 -13.87
N ASN A 257 -11.34 26.91 -12.79
CA ASN A 257 -10.27 26.09 -12.22
C ASN A 257 -10.34 24.62 -12.61
N GLU A 258 -11.09 24.25 -13.64
CA GLU A 258 -11.25 22.89 -14.08
C GLU A 258 -10.62 22.66 -15.47
N LEU A 259 -10.09 21.45 -15.69
CA LEU A 259 -9.70 21.00 -17.02
C LEU A 259 -10.93 20.98 -17.94
N GLY A 260 -10.72 21.15 -19.24
CA GLY A 260 -11.82 21.34 -20.21
C GLY A 260 -12.09 22.83 -20.51
N THR A 261 -11.17 23.71 -20.10
CA THR A 261 -11.19 25.14 -20.43
C THR A 261 -10.02 25.48 -21.34
N GLU A 262 -9.97 26.73 -21.85
CA GLU A 262 -8.77 27.25 -22.57
C GLU A 262 -7.52 27.15 -21.70
N GLY A 263 -7.65 27.33 -20.39
CA GLY A 263 -6.57 27.11 -19.43
C GLY A 263 -6.06 25.66 -19.43
N GLY A 264 -6.91 24.69 -19.61
CA GLY A 264 -6.54 23.27 -19.74
C GLY A 264 -5.67 23.01 -20.97
N LYS A 265 -5.98 23.63 -22.11
CA LYS A 265 -5.14 23.58 -23.32
C LYS A 265 -3.75 24.19 -23.06
N LEU A 266 -3.67 25.37 -22.44
CA LEU A 266 -2.41 26.01 -22.09
C LEU A 266 -1.58 25.17 -21.12
N PHE A 267 -2.23 24.53 -20.17
CA PHE A 267 -1.60 23.57 -19.27
C PHE A 267 -1.00 22.38 -20.02
N MET A 268 -1.73 21.77 -20.96
CA MET A 268 -1.20 20.67 -21.77
C MET A 268 -0.05 21.11 -22.67
N ILE A 269 -0.10 22.32 -23.23
CA ILE A 269 1.03 22.90 -23.97
C ILE A 269 2.27 23.00 -23.06
N TRP A 270 2.10 23.48 -21.84
CA TRP A 270 3.19 23.54 -20.87
C TRP A 270 3.70 22.13 -20.50
N MET A 271 2.81 21.18 -20.25
CA MET A 271 3.19 19.79 -19.94
C MET A 271 4.05 19.16 -21.03
N LEU A 272 3.82 19.50 -22.29
CA LEU A 272 4.46 18.91 -23.47
C LEU A 272 5.72 19.67 -23.95
N ARG A 273 5.85 20.98 -23.66
CA ARG A 273 6.89 21.83 -24.25
C ARG A 273 7.86 22.46 -23.27
N ASP A 274 7.53 22.43 -21.97
CA ASP A 274 8.46 23.01 -20.98
C ASP A 274 9.77 22.19 -20.93
N LYS A 275 10.88 22.90 -20.78
CA LYS A 275 12.24 22.33 -20.73
C LYS A 275 12.46 21.33 -19.61
N ASN A 276 11.63 21.36 -18.58
CA ASN A 276 11.68 20.40 -17.45
C ASN A 276 10.90 19.12 -17.75
N ALA A 277 10.34 18.94 -18.95
CA ALA A 277 9.57 17.80 -19.39
C ALA A 277 8.49 17.35 -18.39
N PRO A 278 7.53 18.23 -18.00
CA PRO A 278 6.61 17.96 -16.91
C PRO A 278 5.77 16.70 -17.13
N LEU A 279 5.27 16.47 -18.36
CA LEU A 279 4.49 15.29 -18.68
C LEU A 279 5.29 14.01 -18.53
N HIS A 280 6.51 13.98 -19.05
CA HIS A 280 7.39 12.83 -18.94
C HIS A 280 7.68 12.52 -17.46
N THR A 281 8.04 13.54 -16.66
CA THR A 281 8.31 13.41 -15.22
C THR A 281 7.07 12.90 -14.46
N PHE A 282 5.89 13.43 -14.80
CA PHE A 282 4.63 12.98 -14.20
C PHE A 282 4.33 11.52 -14.53
N MET A 283 4.46 11.12 -15.79
CA MET A 283 4.18 9.75 -16.23
C MET A 283 5.17 8.74 -15.65
N GLN A 284 6.45 9.10 -15.54
CA GLN A 284 7.44 8.27 -14.83
C GLN A 284 7.06 8.05 -13.36
N ALA A 285 6.76 9.13 -12.64
CA ALA A 285 6.40 9.04 -11.23
C ALA A 285 5.10 8.25 -11.02
N TYR A 286 4.11 8.44 -11.89
CA TYR A 286 2.87 7.69 -11.90
C TYR A 286 3.11 6.19 -12.07
N THR A 287 3.88 5.78 -13.09
CA THR A 287 4.22 4.38 -13.36
C THR A 287 5.04 3.77 -12.22
N ALA A 288 6.04 4.51 -11.72
CA ALA A 288 6.90 4.06 -10.62
C ALA A 288 6.14 3.77 -9.33
N ASN A 289 5.09 4.54 -9.05
CA ASN A 289 4.31 4.38 -7.82
C ASN A 289 3.05 3.51 -7.99
N GLY A 290 2.91 2.83 -9.12
CA GLY A 290 1.80 1.90 -9.38
C GLY A 290 0.44 2.59 -9.49
N GLY A 291 0.40 3.77 -10.12
CA GLY A 291 -0.81 4.53 -10.35
C GLY A 291 -1.89 3.73 -11.10
N HIS A 292 -3.16 3.95 -10.74
CA HIS A 292 -4.29 3.31 -11.38
C HIS A 292 -4.92 4.23 -12.43
N ALA A 293 -5.14 3.74 -13.65
CA ALA A 293 -5.72 4.50 -14.77
C ALA A 293 -7.01 5.23 -14.39
N ARG A 294 -7.87 4.62 -13.56
CA ARG A 294 -9.11 5.25 -13.06
C ARG A 294 -8.91 6.59 -12.34
N ASN A 295 -7.74 6.83 -11.76
CA ASN A 295 -7.45 8.04 -10.98
C ASN A 295 -6.70 9.09 -11.83
N MET A 296 -6.32 8.78 -13.07
CA MET A 296 -5.49 9.66 -13.90
C MET A 296 -6.11 11.05 -14.10
N ALA A 297 -7.41 11.11 -14.40
CA ALA A 297 -8.10 12.39 -14.59
C ALA A 297 -8.07 13.25 -13.31
N TYR A 298 -8.23 12.64 -12.14
CA TYR A 298 -8.11 13.32 -10.85
C TYR A 298 -6.70 13.86 -10.62
N HIS A 299 -5.68 13.08 -10.91
CA HIS A 299 -4.29 13.48 -10.76
C HIS A 299 -3.94 14.66 -11.68
N LEU A 300 -4.37 14.62 -12.94
CA LEU A 300 -4.19 15.73 -13.88
C LEU A 300 -4.95 16.98 -13.46
N GLN A 301 -6.19 16.84 -13.00
CA GLN A 301 -6.99 17.96 -12.50
C GLN A 301 -6.34 18.61 -11.28
N THR A 302 -5.80 17.81 -10.37
CA THR A 302 -5.06 18.34 -9.21
C THR A 302 -3.79 19.05 -9.65
N LEU A 303 -2.99 18.46 -10.55
CA LEU A 303 -1.78 19.09 -11.08
C LEU A 303 -2.08 20.40 -11.80
N TYR A 304 -3.18 20.47 -12.56
CA TYR A 304 -3.65 21.69 -13.19
C TYR A 304 -3.96 22.81 -12.19
N LYS A 305 -4.68 22.50 -11.12
CA LYS A 305 -4.96 23.46 -10.04
C LYS A 305 -3.68 23.98 -9.40
N LEU A 306 -2.69 23.12 -9.20
CA LEU A 306 -1.38 23.52 -8.65
C LEU A 306 -0.59 24.38 -9.65
N TRP A 307 -0.67 24.08 -10.95
CA TRP A 307 -0.07 24.87 -12.01
C TRP A 307 -0.64 26.29 -12.09
N LEU A 308 -1.97 26.45 -11.99
CA LEU A 308 -2.64 27.75 -11.94
C LEU A 308 -2.16 28.62 -10.76
N ARG A 309 -1.95 27.99 -9.61
CA ARG A 309 -1.51 28.68 -8.36
C ARG A 309 -0.02 29.03 -8.37
N THR A 310 0.76 28.48 -9.31
CA THR A 310 2.20 28.61 -9.32
C THR A 310 2.62 29.68 -10.33
N PRO A 311 3.29 30.76 -9.90
CA PRO A 311 3.87 31.71 -10.83
C PRO A 311 4.77 30.98 -11.84
N GLU A 312 4.75 31.41 -13.09
CA GLU A 312 5.45 30.76 -14.20
C GLU A 312 6.94 30.51 -13.90
N ARG A 313 7.63 31.50 -13.36
CA ARG A 313 9.05 31.41 -12.98
C ARG A 313 9.36 30.33 -11.94
N ASP A 314 8.36 29.88 -11.16
CA ASP A 314 8.50 28.92 -10.08
C ASP A 314 7.98 27.52 -10.46
N ARG A 315 7.30 27.35 -11.61
CA ARG A 315 6.70 26.07 -12.03
C ARG A 315 7.73 24.96 -12.14
N GLY A 316 8.86 25.21 -12.79
CA GLY A 316 9.94 24.21 -12.88
C GLY A 316 10.63 23.96 -11.54
N LYS A 317 10.73 24.98 -10.68
CA LYS A 317 11.36 24.87 -9.37
C LYS A 317 10.62 23.95 -8.40
N TYR A 318 9.28 23.94 -8.46
CA TYR A 318 8.43 23.13 -7.59
C TYR A 318 7.71 22.01 -8.33
N LEU A 319 8.20 21.61 -9.50
CA LEU A 319 7.57 20.57 -10.34
C LEU A 319 7.41 19.27 -9.60
N ASN A 320 8.48 18.75 -8.96
CA ASN A 320 8.42 17.50 -8.22
C ASN A 320 7.41 17.56 -7.07
N LEU A 321 7.35 18.68 -6.34
CA LEU A 321 6.36 18.87 -5.27
C LEU A 321 4.94 18.88 -5.83
N ALA A 322 4.70 19.58 -6.96
CA ALA A 322 3.38 19.62 -7.58
C ALA A 322 2.93 18.24 -8.05
N ILE A 323 3.83 17.48 -8.67
CA ILE A 323 3.56 16.09 -9.10
C ILE A 323 3.29 15.22 -7.88
N ALA A 324 4.10 15.25 -6.83
CA ALA A 324 3.88 14.47 -5.62
C ALA A 324 2.50 14.78 -5.00
N CYS A 325 2.13 16.04 -4.83
CA CYS A 325 0.81 16.44 -4.33
C CYS A 325 -0.31 15.93 -5.23
N SER A 326 -0.13 15.97 -6.56
CA SER A 326 -1.17 15.50 -7.50
C SER A 326 -1.37 13.99 -7.49
N LEU A 327 -0.34 13.22 -7.16
CA LEU A 327 -0.38 11.75 -7.15
C LEU A 327 -0.99 11.17 -5.86
N ILE A 328 -1.19 11.97 -4.80
CA ILE A 328 -1.88 11.50 -3.60
C ILE A 328 -3.37 11.31 -3.87
N SER A 329 -3.86 10.10 -3.68
CA SER A 329 -5.30 9.85 -3.70
C SER A 329 -5.93 10.25 -2.36
N PRO A 330 -7.08 10.94 -2.35
CA PRO A 330 -7.80 11.26 -1.12
C PRO A 330 -8.15 10.05 -0.26
N GLU A 331 -8.32 8.90 -0.91
CA GLU A 331 -8.67 7.64 -0.24
C GLU A 331 -7.47 7.01 0.49
N HIS A 332 -6.25 7.32 0.06
CA HIS A 332 -5.02 6.66 0.50
C HIS A 332 -4.10 7.52 1.36
N ALA A 333 -4.43 8.80 1.56
CA ALA A 333 -3.64 9.63 2.45
C ALA A 333 -3.59 9.03 3.86
N SER A 334 -2.40 8.76 4.34
CA SER A 334 -2.19 8.09 5.62
C SER A 334 -2.61 8.99 6.78
N SER A 335 -3.76 8.72 7.38
CA SER A 335 -4.15 9.31 8.66
C SER A 335 -4.68 8.23 9.59
N PRO A 336 -3.84 7.67 10.45
CA PRO A 336 -4.27 6.72 11.46
C PRO A 336 -4.86 7.42 12.68
N GLY A 337 -5.69 8.38 12.54
CA GLY A 337 -6.26 9.04 13.69
C GLY A 337 -7.21 10.16 13.28
N GLN A 338 -8.33 10.20 13.93
CA GLN A 338 -9.27 11.29 13.76
C GLN A 338 -8.84 12.44 14.67
N ILE A 339 -8.07 13.39 14.13
CA ILE A 339 -7.89 14.66 14.82
C ILE A 339 -9.27 15.32 14.97
N LYS A 340 -9.70 15.52 16.20
CA LYS A 340 -10.98 16.14 16.56
C LYS A 340 -10.79 17.62 16.90
N THR A 341 -9.91 18.31 16.20
CA THR A 341 -9.63 19.72 16.47
C THR A 341 -10.80 20.64 16.13
N GLY A 342 -11.79 20.15 15.40
CA GLY A 342 -12.87 20.99 14.85
C GLY A 342 -12.46 21.76 13.59
N GLU A 343 -11.18 21.78 13.23
CA GLU A 343 -10.67 22.39 12.02
C GLU A 343 -10.55 21.32 10.90
N PRO A 344 -10.94 21.63 9.65
CA PRO A 344 -10.79 20.71 8.55
C PRO A 344 -9.29 20.53 8.21
N PRO A 345 -8.88 19.35 7.77
CA PRO A 345 -7.53 19.15 7.25
C PRO A 345 -7.30 20.00 5.99
N MET A 346 -6.06 20.41 5.78
CA MET A 346 -5.69 21.14 4.56
C MET A 346 -5.93 20.28 3.30
N SER A 347 -6.40 20.92 2.23
CA SER A 347 -6.45 20.32 0.90
C SER A 347 -5.05 20.14 0.31
N MET A 348 -4.90 19.35 -0.77
CA MET A 348 -3.60 19.19 -1.43
C MET A 348 -3.05 20.52 -1.95
N GLU A 349 -3.91 21.41 -2.43
CA GLU A 349 -3.53 22.77 -2.84
C GLU A 349 -2.99 23.59 -1.66
N GLN A 350 -3.62 23.50 -0.49
CA GLN A 350 -3.16 24.19 0.71
C GLN A 350 -1.84 23.58 1.25
N ILE A 351 -1.66 22.28 1.17
CA ILE A 351 -0.41 21.58 1.53
C ILE A 351 0.72 22.04 0.58
N TYR A 352 0.46 22.09 -0.72
CA TYR A 352 1.41 22.59 -1.72
C TYR A 352 1.84 24.03 -1.43
N ASP A 353 0.87 24.93 -1.21
CA ASP A 353 1.14 26.35 -0.88
C ASP A 353 1.91 26.47 0.43
N TYR A 354 1.57 25.65 1.43
CA TYR A 354 2.28 25.63 2.71
C TYR A 354 3.76 25.29 2.56
N PHE A 355 4.09 24.22 1.84
CA PHE A 355 5.49 23.85 1.65
C PHE A 355 6.28 24.88 0.85
N ARG A 356 5.67 25.50 -0.14
CA ARG A 356 6.30 26.63 -0.87
C ARG A 356 6.55 27.85 0.03
N GLU A 357 5.58 28.18 0.88
CA GLU A 357 5.70 29.25 1.87
C GLU A 357 6.83 28.97 2.86
N MET A 358 6.91 27.73 3.39
CA MET A 358 7.95 27.35 4.34
C MET A 358 9.34 27.24 3.70
N ASP A 359 9.44 26.80 2.45
CA ASP A 359 10.70 26.84 1.69
C ASP A 359 11.19 28.29 1.50
N ALA A 360 10.31 29.21 1.09
CA ALA A 360 10.64 30.62 0.94
C ALA A 360 11.11 31.24 2.27
N LYS A 361 10.56 30.81 3.40
CA LYS A 361 10.97 31.22 4.76
C LYS A 361 12.19 30.47 5.28
N LYS A 362 12.75 29.51 4.55
CA LYS A 362 13.87 28.63 4.96
C LYS A 362 13.60 27.88 6.29
N LYS A 363 12.36 27.42 6.47
CA LYS A 363 11.91 26.73 7.69
C LYS A 363 11.80 25.21 7.56
N LEU A 364 12.02 24.67 6.35
CA LEU A 364 12.05 23.24 6.10
C LEU A 364 13.40 22.62 6.46
N LEU A 365 13.42 21.36 6.84
CA LEU A 365 14.65 20.65 7.17
C LEU A 365 15.30 20.00 5.94
N THR A 366 14.53 19.81 4.86
CA THR A 366 14.98 19.21 3.60
C THR A 366 14.75 20.16 2.43
N ASP A 367 15.51 20.00 1.37
CA ASP A 367 15.33 20.76 0.13
C ASP A 367 14.29 20.07 -0.77
N ILE A 368 13.04 20.45 -0.63
CA ILE A 368 11.89 19.88 -1.38
C ILE A 368 11.99 20.09 -2.90
N LYS A 369 12.87 20.97 -3.37
CA LYS A 369 13.08 21.23 -4.80
C LYS A 369 13.99 20.20 -5.45
N LYS A 370 14.85 19.57 -4.64
CA LYS A 370 15.80 18.54 -5.08
C LYS A 370 15.38 17.12 -4.69
N MET A 371 14.34 17.02 -3.87
CA MET A 371 13.85 15.73 -3.41
C MET A 371 13.18 14.97 -4.56
N ASP A 372 13.42 13.66 -4.60
CA ASP A 372 12.73 12.74 -5.52
C ASP A 372 11.22 12.73 -5.26
N ILE A 373 10.41 12.54 -6.31
CA ILE A 373 8.95 12.51 -6.19
C ILE A 373 8.50 11.36 -5.30
N SER A 374 9.15 10.20 -5.38
CA SER A 374 8.82 9.05 -4.55
C SER A 374 9.04 9.31 -3.05
N ASP A 375 10.03 10.13 -2.69
CA ASP A 375 10.25 10.54 -1.30
C ASP A 375 9.28 11.66 -0.89
N LEU A 376 8.99 12.60 -1.81
CA LEU A 376 8.00 13.67 -1.58
C LEU A 376 6.60 13.12 -1.32
N LEU A 377 6.22 11.99 -1.90
CA LEU A 377 4.95 11.33 -1.59
C LEU A 377 4.80 11.07 -0.09
N TYR A 378 5.89 10.71 0.60
CA TYR A 378 5.90 10.48 2.06
C TYR A 378 6.11 11.75 2.89
N VAL A 379 6.13 12.92 2.25
CA VAL A 379 6.04 14.24 2.89
C VAL A 379 4.61 14.77 2.79
N VAL A 380 4.01 14.71 1.59
CA VAL A 380 2.73 15.39 1.30
C VAL A 380 1.50 14.54 1.62
N ASP A 381 1.64 13.25 1.94
CA ASP A 381 0.57 12.35 2.36
C ASP A 381 0.12 12.60 3.81
N VAL A 382 -0.19 13.83 4.13
CA VAL A 382 -0.54 14.28 5.49
C VAL A 382 -1.87 15.00 5.50
N ARG A 383 -2.80 14.54 6.34
CA ARG A 383 -4.14 15.15 6.50
C ARG A 383 -4.25 15.81 7.87
N LEU A 384 -3.78 17.03 7.98
CA LEU A 384 -3.77 17.81 9.21
C LEU A 384 -4.29 19.22 8.95
N PRO A 385 -4.93 19.86 9.94
CA PRO A 385 -5.23 21.27 9.85
C PRO A 385 -3.95 22.12 9.93
N ARG A 386 -4.01 23.33 9.42
CA ARG A 386 -2.88 24.26 9.41
C ARG A 386 -2.32 24.53 10.81
N SER A 387 -3.18 24.57 11.80
CA SER A 387 -2.79 24.78 13.21
C SER A 387 -1.79 23.75 13.73
N GLU A 388 -1.94 22.47 13.32
CA GLU A 388 -1.01 21.39 13.71
C GLU A 388 0.38 21.59 13.08
N PHE A 389 0.46 21.99 11.81
CA PHE A 389 1.71 22.31 11.17
C PHE A 389 2.43 23.50 11.86
N ASP A 390 1.69 24.55 12.17
CA ASP A 390 2.22 25.73 12.85
C ASP A 390 2.69 25.39 14.27
N TRP A 391 1.95 24.52 14.98
CA TRP A 391 2.33 24.02 16.29
C TRP A 391 3.67 23.27 16.24
N VAL A 392 3.87 22.39 15.25
CA VAL A 392 5.13 21.64 15.05
C VAL A 392 6.29 22.60 14.83
N HIS A 393 6.12 23.63 13.98
CA HIS A 393 7.17 24.62 13.72
C HIS A 393 7.55 25.43 14.95
N LYS A 394 6.59 25.70 15.83
CA LYS A 394 6.79 26.44 17.07
C LYS A 394 7.47 25.60 18.16
N HIS A 395 7.03 24.36 18.34
CA HIS A 395 7.35 23.59 19.54
C HIS A 395 8.39 22.48 19.34
N LEU A 396 8.61 21.97 18.10
CA LEU A 396 9.54 20.88 17.84
C LEU A 396 10.84 21.40 17.18
N LYS A 397 11.99 21.00 17.73
CA LYS A 397 13.32 21.50 17.32
C LYS A 397 14.30 20.38 16.97
N TYR A 398 13.80 19.20 16.57
CA TYR A 398 14.67 18.11 16.10
C TYR A 398 15.33 18.48 14.77
N SER A 399 16.56 18.02 14.56
CA SER A 399 17.17 17.97 13.22
C SER A 399 16.58 16.83 12.41
N GLN A 400 16.81 16.81 11.09
CA GLN A 400 16.36 15.70 10.24
C GLN A 400 16.83 14.34 10.77
N ALA A 401 18.13 14.21 11.10
CA ALA A 401 18.71 12.96 11.60
C ALA A 401 18.13 12.49 12.94
N GLN A 402 17.65 13.43 13.77
CA GLN A 402 17.11 13.16 15.11
C GLN A 402 15.58 13.04 15.10
N TRP A 403 14.90 13.21 13.98
CA TRP A 403 13.44 13.25 14.02
C TRP A 403 12.81 11.97 14.54
N GLY A 404 13.46 10.81 14.31
CA GLY A 404 13.04 9.54 14.89
C GLY A 404 12.92 9.57 16.42
N ASP A 405 13.73 10.37 17.12
CA ASP A 405 13.72 10.46 18.57
C ASP A 405 12.40 11.05 19.11
N SER A 406 11.64 11.76 18.27
CA SER A 406 10.31 12.27 18.59
C SER A 406 9.33 11.15 18.97
N TYR A 407 9.54 9.93 18.47
CA TYR A 407 8.76 8.74 18.86
C TYR A 407 8.86 8.48 20.36
N ALA A 408 10.08 8.40 20.88
CA ALA A 408 10.34 8.14 22.30
C ALA A 408 10.03 9.35 23.20
N SER A 409 9.84 10.54 22.64
CA SER A 409 9.48 11.74 23.42
C SER A 409 8.03 11.71 23.95
N ILE A 410 7.19 10.82 23.40
CA ILE A 410 5.82 10.61 23.88
C ILE A 410 5.84 9.55 24.97
N ARG A 411 5.43 9.93 26.18
CA ARG A 411 5.35 9.03 27.34
C ARG A 411 4.42 7.85 27.03
N TYR A 412 4.92 6.62 27.24
CA TYR A 412 4.09 5.44 27.06
C TYR A 412 3.08 5.29 28.19
N ARG A 413 1.81 5.09 27.87
CA ARG A 413 0.70 4.96 28.83
C ARG A 413 0.28 3.49 28.92
N MET A 414 0.75 2.83 29.98
CA MET A 414 0.36 1.44 30.25
C MET A 414 -1.12 1.28 30.53
N GLU A 415 -1.75 2.28 31.10
CA GLU A 415 -3.19 2.30 31.42
C GLU A 415 -4.06 2.16 30.16
N ILE A 416 -3.65 2.78 29.05
CA ILE A 416 -4.31 2.59 27.75
C ILE A 416 -4.04 1.20 27.22
N ALA A 417 -2.79 0.75 27.30
CA ALA A 417 -2.40 -0.57 26.80
C ALA A 417 -3.10 -1.71 27.56
N ALA A 418 -3.33 -1.54 28.84
CA ALA A 418 -4.05 -2.47 29.71
C ALA A 418 -5.60 -2.33 29.60
N GLY A 419 -6.11 -1.29 28.91
CA GLY A 419 -7.54 -1.04 28.76
C GLY A 419 -8.23 -0.43 30.00
N SER A 420 -7.45 0.06 30.99
CA SER A 420 -7.97 0.73 32.18
C SER A 420 -8.24 2.22 31.97
N LEU A 421 -7.74 2.81 30.89
CA LEU A 421 -8.00 4.18 30.46
C LEU A 421 -8.32 4.17 28.96
N SER A 422 -9.42 4.81 28.58
CA SER A 422 -9.78 4.98 27.17
C SER A 422 -9.13 6.22 26.57
N GLU A 423 -8.96 6.23 25.25
CA GLU A 423 -8.45 7.42 24.54
C GLU A 423 -9.42 8.61 24.61
N GLY A 424 -10.72 8.34 24.66
CA GLY A 424 -11.75 9.38 24.79
C GLY A 424 -11.72 10.07 26.14
N GLU A 425 -11.22 9.40 27.19
CA GLU A 425 -11.00 9.98 28.51
C GLU A 425 -9.70 10.79 28.55
N LEU A 426 -8.68 10.37 27.77
CA LEU A 426 -7.38 11.02 27.77
C LEU A 426 -7.35 12.27 26.88
N TYR A 427 -7.91 12.19 25.67
CA TYR A 427 -7.82 13.26 24.68
C TYR A 427 -9.18 13.92 24.41
N GLN A 428 -9.22 15.24 24.48
CA GLN A 428 -10.39 16.02 24.08
C GLN A 428 -10.38 16.29 22.58
N LYS A 429 -9.23 16.66 22.02
CA LYS A 429 -9.04 17.07 20.62
C LYS A 429 -8.18 16.11 19.80
N TYR A 430 -7.44 15.24 20.46
CA TYR A 430 -6.50 14.33 19.82
C TYR A 430 -5.50 15.05 18.89
N ASN A 431 -4.94 16.15 19.36
CA ASN A 431 -3.94 16.95 18.64
C ASN A 431 -2.52 16.66 19.13
N PHE A 432 -1.50 17.21 18.47
CA PHE A 432 -0.12 16.99 18.85
C PHE A 432 0.24 17.54 20.23
N ALA A 433 -0.40 18.61 20.65
CA ALA A 433 -0.16 19.18 21.98
C ALA A 433 -0.60 18.18 23.07
N GLU A 434 -1.83 17.66 22.99
CA GLU A 434 -2.35 16.67 23.94
C GLU A 434 -1.55 15.37 23.91
N ILE A 435 -1.24 14.83 22.70
CA ILE A 435 -0.43 13.61 22.59
C ILE A 435 0.94 13.79 23.26
N ARG A 436 1.56 14.96 23.12
CA ARG A 436 2.84 15.26 23.74
C ARG A 436 2.76 15.41 25.24
N GLU A 437 1.71 16.02 25.76
CA GLU A 437 1.50 16.30 27.17
C GLU A 437 1.04 15.03 27.91
N ASP A 438 0.00 14.38 27.41
CA ASP A 438 -0.68 13.27 28.03
C ASP A 438 -0.01 11.92 27.79
N GLY A 439 0.75 11.81 26.72
CA GLY A 439 1.37 10.56 26.29
C GLY A 439 0.41 9.66 25.51
N GLY A 440 0.76 8.37 25.33
CA GLY A 440 -0.07 7.42 24.59
C GLY A 440 0.61 6.05 24.45
N VAL A 441 0.05 5.18 23.61
CA VAL A 441 0.65 3.89 23.26
C VAL A 441 1.42 3.98 21.94
N CYS A 442 2.00 2.89 21.48
CA CYS A 442 2.83 2.84 20.26
C CYS A 442 2.19 3.51 19.02
N ARG A 443 0.87 3.36 18.84
CA ARG A 443 0.15 4.02 17.73
C ARG A 443 0.18 5.54 17.82
N HIS A 444 0.10 6.12 19.02
CA HIS A 444 0.19 7.56 19.24
C HIS A 444 1.62 8.07 19.05
N GLN A 445 2.61 7.30 19.55
CA GLN A 445 4.02 7.59 19.35
C GLN A 445 4.37 7.61 17.86
N GLY A 446 3.93 6.56 17.11
CA GLY A 446 4.15 6.45 15.66
C GLY A 446 3.43 7.53 14.87
N TYR A 447 2.16 7.80 15.21
CA TYR A 447 1.37 8.87 14.59
C TYR A 447 2.02 10.25 14.80
N PHE A 448 2.37 10.58 16.04
CA PHE A 448 3.03 11.84 16.36
C PHE A 448 4.35 11.99 15.59
N ALA A 449 5.23 10.99 15.67
CA ALA A 449 6.55 11.09 15.07
C ALA A 449 6.50 11.16 13.53
N SER A 450 5.67 10.34 12.87
CA SER A 450 5.58 10.36 11.41
C SER A 450 4.97 11.65 10.86
N ASN A 451 3.86 12.11 11.42
CA ASN A 451 3.19 13.30 10.91
C ASN A 451 3.92 14.60 11.26
N THR A 452 4.53 14.71 12.44
CA THR A 452 5.35 15.88 12.79
C THR A 452 6.61 15.97 11.93
N ALA A 453 7.21 14.84 11.50
CA ALA A 453 8.30 14.80 10.52
C ALA A 453 7.87 15.43 9.19
N LYS A 454 6.72 15.01 8.65
CA LYS A 454 6.15 15.51 7.39
C LYS A 454 5.91 17.02 7.45
N CYS A 455 5.43 17.56 8.57
CA CYS A 455 5.27 19.01 8.74
C CYS A 455 6.56 19.81 8.54
N LYS A 456 7.73 19.20 8.70
CA LYS A 456 9.06 19.78 8.49
C LYS A 456 9.70 19.38 7.16
N ALA A 457 8.93 18.76 6.26
CA ALA A 457 9.37 18.19 5.00
C ALA A 457 10.37 17.02 5.16
N VAL A 458 10.36 16.31 6.29
CA VAL A 458 11.14 15.09 6.46
C VAL A 458 10.26 13.91 6.01
N PRO A 459 10.64 13.17 4.95
CA PRO A 459 9.92 11.97 4.55
C PRO A 459 9.82 10.98 5.70
N ALA A 460 8.60 10.54 6.01
CA ALA A 460 8.34 9.61 7.09
C ALA A 460 7.12 8.75 6.81
N VAL A 461 7.14 7.52 7.30
CA VAL A 461 6.01 6.58 7.21
C VAL A 461 5.64 6.06 8.58
N TYR A 462 4.35 5.86 8.78
CA TYR A 462 3.79 5.14 9.90
C TYR A 462 3.72 3.66 9.54
N ILE A 463 4.30 2.81 10.37
CA ILE A 463 4.43 1.38 10.12
C ILE A 463 3.65 0.63 11.19
N VAL A 464 2.91 -0.38 10.78
CA VAL A 464 2.22 -1.31 11.68
C VAL A 464 2.66 -2.73 11.39
N GLY A 465 2.77 -3.54 12.43
CA GLY A 465 3.14 -4.94 12.32
C GLY A 465 2.81 -5.71 13.60
N ASP A 466 2.98 -7.01 13.54
CA ASP A 466 2.76 -7.91 14.66
C ASP A 466 4.09 -8.51 15.14
N GLY A 467 4.13 -8.90 16.42
CA GLY A 467 5.26 -9.56 17.02
C GLY A 467 4.87 -10.38 18.25
N ASP A 468 5.86 -10.91 18.95
CA ASP A 468 5.66 -11.77 20.12
C ASP A 468 4.92 -11.08 21.29
N ARG A 469 4.87 -9.73 21.27
CA ARG A 469 4.14 -8.90 22.23
C ARG A 469 2.81 -8.37 21.70
N GLY A 470 2.36 -8.83 20.54
CA GLY A 470 1.13 -8.38 19.89
C GLY A 470 1.33 -7.28 18.85
N PRO A 471 0.26 -6.60 18.41
CA PRO A 471 0.33 -5.52 17.44
C PRO A 471 1.20 -4.38 17.92
N HIS A 472 2.01 -3.83 17.03
CA HIS A 472 2.90 -2.72 17.31
C HIS A 472 2.90 -1.69 16.17
N ALA A 473 3.20 -0.45 16.51
CA ALA A 473 3.35 0.63 15.54
C ALA A 473 4.67 1.36 15.78
N TRP A 474 5.37 1.69 14.69
CA TRP A 474 6.63 2.43 14.69
C TRP A 474 6.75 3.31 13.47
N ILE A 475 7.90 3.89 13.23
CA ILE A 475 8.14 4.74 12.07
C ILE A 475 9.41 4.35 11.33
N ALA A 476 9.46 4.70 10.05
CA ALA A 476 10.70 4.97 9.35
C ALA A 476 10.71 6.42 8.88
N SER A 477 11.85 7.08 9.00
CA SER A 477 12.05 8.46 8.52
C SER A 477 13.41 8.61 7.86
N MET A 478 13.53 9.57 6.93
CA MET A 478 14.80 9.90 6.31
C MET A 478 15.67 10.71 7.26
N THR A 479 16.86 10.19 7.57
CA THR A 479 17.82 10.84 8.45
C THR A 479 18.76 11.82 7.73
N ASP A 480 18.89 11.66 6.43
CA ASP A 480 19.57 12.53 5.47
C ASP A 480 18.81 12.47 4.14
N ASN A 481 19.38 12.97 3.05
CA ASN A 481 18.66 13.02 1.76
C ASN A 481 18.53 11.66 1.04
N VAL A 482 19.08 10.57 1.59
CA VAL A 482 19.11 9.25 0.95
C VAL A 482 18.85 8.07 1.88
N SER A 483 18.97 8.27 3.20
CA SER A 483 18.97 7.18 4.18
C SER A 483 17.70 7.12 4.99
N TRP A 484 17.01 5.99 4.94
CA TRP A 484 15.87 5.69 5.79
C TRP A 484 16.29 4.94 7.06
N LYS A 485 15.74 5.31 8.20
CA LYS A 485 15.99 4.68 9.49
C LYS A 485 14.68 4.39 10.22
N GLN A 486 14.57 3.19 10.76
CA GLN A 486 13.47 2.82 11.65
C GLN A 486 13.74 3.35 13.07
N THR A 487 12.65 3.72 13.76
CA THR A 487 12.65 4.08 15.17
C THR A 487 11.40 3.54 15.85
N GLY A 488 11.56 2.95 17.03
CA GLY A 488 10.46 2.39 17.80
C GLY A 488 10.06 0.97 17.41
N SER A 489 10.80 0.30 16.53
CA SER A 489 10.48 -1.07 16.11
C SER A 489 10.75 -2.13 17.20
N TYR A 490 11.67 -1.86 18.14
CA TYR A 490 12.02 -2.76 19.23
C TYR A 490 12.29 -4.23 18.84
N GLY A 491 12.84 -4.42 17.64
CA GLY A 491 13.12 -5.75 17.08
C GLY A 491 11.99 -6.36 16.25
N TYR A 492 10.86 -5.67 16.07
CA TYR A 492 9.86 -6.03 15.07
C TYR A 492 10.38 -5.69 13.67
N ASN A 493 10.17 -6.56 12.70
CA ASN A 493 10.71 -6.46 11.34
C ASN A 493 9.76 -7.01 10.26
N SER A 494 8.49 -7.14 10.57
CA SER A 494 7.43 -7.52 9.64
C SER A 494 6.41 -6.40 9.42
N GLY A 495 6.84 -5.16 9.56
CA GLY A 495 5.99 -4.00 9.46
C GLY A 495 5.63 -3.62 8.04
N ARG A 496 4.43 -3.09 7.90
CA ARG A 496 3.87 -2.63 6.62
C ARG A 496 3.42 -1.18 6.72
N PHE A 497 3.51 -0.49 5.60
CA PHE A 497 3.02 0.87 5.41
C PHE A 497 2.26 0.96 4.09
N THR A 498 1.49 2.02 3.90
CA THR A 498 0.70 2.22 2.68
C THR A 498 1.42 3.15 1.72
N ASN A 499 1.54 2.78 0.44
CA ASN A 499 1.96 3.70 -0.61
C ASN A 499 0.82 4.69 -0.87
N PRO A 500 1.04 6.01 -0.74
CA PRO A 500 -0.03 6.99 -0.80
C PRO A 500 -0.58 7.25 -2.22
N CYS A 501 0.12 6.80 -3.26
CA CYS A 501 -0.34 6.89 -4.65
C CYS A 501 -1.24 5.71 -5.02
N SER A 502 -0.76 4.48 -4.79
CA SER A 502 -1.46 3.26 -5.21
C SER A 502 -2.37 2.65 -4.14
N GLY A 503 -2.24 3.08 -2.88
CA GLY A 503 -2.93 2.43 -1.75
C GLY A 503 -2.41 1.04 -1.39
N ARG A 504 -1.38 0.57 -2.08
CA ARG A 504 -0.79 -0.75 -1.82
C ARG A 504 -0.11 -0.78 -0.46
N SER A 505 -0.39 -1.80 0.32
CA SER A 505 0.35 -2.11 1.54
C SER A 505 1.71 -2.70 1.17
N MET A 506 2.80 -2.08 1.63
CA MET A 506 4.18 -2.45 1.29
C MET A 506 4.96 -2.80 2.55
N HIS A 507 5.89 -3.76 2.43
CA HIS A 507 6.78 -4.09 3.52
C HIS A 507 7.85 -3.02 3.72
N GLU A 508 8.17 -2.69 4.96
CA GLU A 508 9.15 -1.64 5.33
C GLU A 508 10.54 -1.81 4.73
N SER A 509 10.93 -3.05 4.37
CA SER A 509 12.21 -3.33 3.71
C SER A 509 12.39 -2.59 2.38
N VAL A 510 11.31 -2.20 1.73
CA VAL A 510 11.36 -1.38 0.50
C VAL A 510 12.08 -0.07 0.77
N LEU A 511 11.70 0.64 1.83
CA LEU A 511 12.33 1.91 2.22
C LEU A 511 13.78 1.72 2.66
N LEU A 512 14.03 0.74 3.51
CA LEU A 512 15.37 0.48 4.06
C LEU A 512 16.37 0.05 2.98
N ASN A 513 15.91 -0.59 1.91
CA ASN A 513 16.74 -0.98 0.77
C ASN A 513 16.95 0.15 -0.24
N GLN A 514 16.04 1.12 -0.30
CA GLN A 514 16.25 2.36 -1.06
C GLN A 514 17.42 3.21 -0.51
N THR A 515 17.84 2.98 0.72
CA THR A 515 19.00 3.64 1.36
C THR A 515 20.31 3.46 0.57
N LYS A 516 20.38 2.49 -0.32
CA LYS A 516 21.52 2.28 -1.21
C LYS A 516 21.24 2.87 -2.60
N LYS A 517 20.56 4.01 -2.67
CA LYS A 517 20.35 4.73 -3.93
C LYS A 517 21.72 4.87 -4.61
N THR A 518 21.95 4.03 -5.59
CA THR A 518 22.88 4.33 -6.66
C THR A 518 22.49 5.70 -7.19
N ALA A 519 23.48 6.51 -7.55
CA ALA A 519 23.30 7.87 -8.04
C ALA A 519 21.96 8.09 -8.76
N ASP A 520 21.27 9.16 -8.48
CA ASP A 520 19.91 9.52 -8.93
C ASP A 520 19.62 9.20 -10.40
N ASP A 521 20.63 9.31 -11.25
CA ASP A 521 20.58 8.96 -12.67
C ASP A 521 20.19 7.52 -12.99
N LYS A 522 20.56 6.55 -12.16
CA LYS A 522 20.24 5.13 -12.42
C LYS A 522 18.81 4.79 -12.06
N LEU A 523 18.25 5.41 -11.02
CA LEU A 523 16.86 5.16 -10.62
C LEU A 523 15.89 5.77 -11.65
N ALA A 524 16.16 6.99 -12.11
CA ALA A 524 15.43 7.59 -13.23
C ALA A 524 15.43 6.67 -14.47
N THR A 525 16.57 6.00 -14.72
CA THR A 525 16.72 4.97 -15.77
C THR A 525 15.71 3.84 -15.61
N ALA A 526 15.53 3.32 -14.40
CA ALA A 526 14.58 2.26 -14.15
C ALA A 526 13.13 2.72 -14.42
N TYR A 527 12.77 3.88 -13.94
CA TYR A 527 11.41 4.42 -14.10
C TYR A 527 11.06 4.72 -15.55
N GLU A 528 12.00 5.26 -16.32
CA GLU A 528 11.83 5.45 -17.77
C GLU A 528 11.67 4.11 -18.50
N GLY A 529 12.49 3.13 -18.17
CA GLY A 529 12.38 1.78 -18.77
C GLY A 529 11.06 1.09 -18.42
N MET A 530 10.53 1.29 -17.22
CA MET A 530 9.22 0.79 -16.82
C MET A 530 8.11 1.45 -17.67
N MET A 531 8.12 2.77 -17.76
CA MET A 531 7.14 3.52 -18.55
C MET A 531 7.19 3.11 -20.03
N LEU A 532 8.37 3.00 -20.60
CA LEU A 532 8.55 2.53 -21.96
C LEU A 532 8.00 1.12 -22.16
N ALA A 533 8.30 0.19 -21.26
CA ALA A 533 7.83 -1.19 -21.36
C ALA A 533 6.28 -1.27 -21.30
N GLU A 534 5.65 -0.53 -20.41
CA GLU A 534 4.18 -0.46 -20.31
C GLU A 534 3.53 0.17 -21.56
N TYR A 535 4.17 1.19 -22.12
CA TYR A 535 3.71 1.76 -23.37
C TYR A 535 3.87 0.79 -24.56
N LEU A 536 5.03 0.14 -24.69
CA LEU A 536 5.30 -0.80 -25.78
C LEU A 536 4.27 -1.94 -25.82
N VAL A 537 3.91 -2.51 -24.66
CA VAL A 537 2.86 -3.54 -24.64
C VAL A 537 1.51 -2.96 -25.06
N SER A 538 1.20 -1.73 -24.69
CA SER A 538 -0.06 -1.07 -25.06
C SER A 538 -0.20 -0.83 -26.56
N ILE A 539 0.89 -0.73 -27.31
CA ILE A 539 0.92 -0.59 -28.77
C ILE A 539 1.14 -1.92 -29.51
N GLY A 540 1.11 -3.06 -28.79
CA GLY A 540 1.26 -4.39 -29.38
C GLY A 540 2.72 -4.79 -29.70
N SER A 541 3.72 -4.04 -29.19
CA SER A 541 5.16 -4.41 -29.30
C SER A 541 5.58 -5.28 -28.10
N THR A 542 4.93 -6.44 -27.97
CA THR A 542 5.01 -7.30 -26.79
C THR A 542 6.43 -7.86 -26.57
N ALA A 543 7.14 -8.25 -27.63
CA ALA A 543 8.51 -8.80 -27.52
C ALA A 543 9.49 -7.76 -26.97
N GLU A 544 9.43 -6.53 -27.47
CA GLU A 544 10.27 -5.42 -27.04
C GLU A 544 9.90 -4.95 -25.62
N ALA A 545 8.61 -4.95 -25.28
CA ALA A 545 8.14 -4.68 -23.92
C ALA A 545 8.71 -5.71 -22.92
N HIS A 546 8.68 -7.00 -23.28
CA HIS A 546 9.25 -8.07 -22.46
C HIS A 546 10.78 -7.91 -22.32
N SER A 547 11.49 -7.58 -23.41
CA SER A 547 12.94 -7.34 -23.37
C SER A 547 13.29 -6.14 -22.51
N THR A 548 12.55 -5.03 -22.66
CA THR A 548 12.73 -3.80 -21.85
C THR A 548 12.50 -4.07 -20.36
N SER A 549 11.39 -4.71 -20.00
CA SER A 549 11.08 -5.03 -18.60
C SER A 549 12.08 -6.03 -17.99
N ARG A 550 12.60 -6.98 -18.77
CA ARG A 550 13.65 -7.90 -18.34
C ARG A 550 14.97 -7.18 -18.09
N TYR A 551 15.34 -6.24 -18.95
CA TYR A 551 16.53 -5.41 -18.75
C TYR A 551 16.41 -4.60 -17.45
N VAL A 552 15.28 -3.93 -17.20
CA VAL A 552 15.06 -3.12 -16.00
C VAL A 552 15.19 -3.98 -14.74
N THR A 553 14.53 -5.14 -14.68
CA THR A 553 14.62 -6.03 -13.51
C THR A 553 16.00 -6.67 -13.34
N GLY A 554 16.74 -6.87 -14.43
CA GLY A 554 18.13 -7.36 -14.40
C GLY A 554 19.12 -6.31 -13.87
N ALA A 555 18.94 -5.05 -14.28
CA ALA A 555 19.77 -3.93 -13.83
C ALA A 555 19.42 -3.48 -12.39
N PHE A 556 18.14 -3.60 -11.98
CA PHE A 556 17.63 -3.16 -10.68
C PHE A 556 16.87 -4.29 -9.96
N PRO A 557 17.55 -5.39 -9.61
CA PRO A 557 16.89 -6.60 -9.12
C PRO A 557 16.27 -6.45 -7.72
N LEU A 558 16.55 -5.38 -6.99
CA LEU A 558 15.96 -5.08 -5.68
C LEU A 558 14.83 -4.05 -5.76
N LEU A 559 14.54 -3.48 -6.93
CA LEU A 559 13.48 -2.49 -7.11
C LEU A 559 12.14 -3.21 -7.29
N THR A 560 11.29 -3.14 -6.28
CA THR A 560 9.96 -3.80 -6.28
C THR A 560 9.08 -3.32 -7.43
N GLU A 561 9.10 -2.02 -7.69
CA GLU A 561 8.33 -1.37 -8.74
C GLU A 561 8.68 -1.91 -10.12
N ALA A 562 9.97 -2.20 -10.37
CA ALA A 562 10.42 -2.78 -11.63
C ALA A 562 9.84 -4.19 -11.85
N TRP A 563 9.78 -5.01 -10.80
CA TRP A 563 9.19 -6.33 -10.89
C TRP A 563 7.66 -6.27 -11.03
N SER A 564 7.00 -5.36 -10.32
CA SER A 564 5.56 -5.12 -10.46
C SER A 564 5.20 -4.66 -11.87
N SER A 565 5.97 -3.73 -12.46
CA SER A 565 5.81 -3.30 -13.85
C SER A 565 6.03 -4.47 -14.82
N ARG A 566 7.07 -5.27 -14.60
CA ARG A 566 7.32 -6.46 -15.45
C ARG A 566 6.17 -7.47 -15.41
N ILE A 567 5.58 -7.71 -14.24
CA ILE A 567 4.42 -8.60 -14.12
C ILE A 567 3.25 -8.02 -14.92
N ARG A 568 2.95 -6.71 -14.78
CA ARG A 568 1.90 -6.05 -15.58
C ARG A 568 2.14 -6.19 -17.08
N VAL A 569 3.37 -5.97 -17.54
CA VAL A 569 3.74 -6.14 -18.96
C VAL A 569 3.52 -7.57 -19.44
N LEU A 570 3.88 -8.58 -18.63
CA LEU A 570 3.75 -9.99 -18.97
C LEU A 570 2.29 -10.50 -18.93
N THR A 571 1.41 -9.82 -18.20
CA THR A 571 -0.01 -10.18 -18.04
C THR A 571 -0.97 -9.33 -18.87
N ALA A 572 -0.46 -8.29 -19.53
CA ALA A 572 -1.29 -7.38 -20.33
C ALA A 572 -1.91 -8.04 -21.54
N ASP A 573 -1.18 -8.97 -22.16
CA ASP A 573 -1.65 -9.76 -23.31
C ASP A 573 -1.98 -11.18 -22.85
N LYS A 574 -3.27 -11.50 -22.78
CA LYS A 574 -3.75 -12.82 -22.35
C LYS A 574 -3.40 -13.94 -23.33
N GLU A 575 -3.29 -13.62 -24.62
CA GLU A 575 -2.98 -14.59 -25.66
C GLU A 575 -1.45 -14.92 -25.70
N ALA A 576 -0.62 -13.96 -25.31
CA ALA A 576 0.82 -14.11 -25.21
C ALA A 576 1.34 -14.36 -23.79
N MET A 577 0.52 -14.90 -22.91
CA MET A 577 0.90 -15.21 -21.53
C MET A 577 2.13 -16.13 -21.48
N PRO A 578 3.12 -15.84 -20.64
CA PRO A 578 4.30 -16.69 -20.47
C PRO A 578 3.94 -18.11 -20.01
N THR A 579 4.77 -19.07 -20.38
CA THR A 579 4.64 -20.45 -19.90
C THR A 579 4.78 -20.56 -18.38
N VAL A 580 4.20 -21.59 -17.79
CA VAL A 580 4.31 -21.90 -16.36
C VAL A 580 5.78 -22.00 -15.92
N ASP A 581 6.66 -22.54 -16.76
CA ASP A 581 8.10 -22.63 -16.42
C ASP A 581 8.79 -21.27 -16.44
N TYR A 582 8.36 -20.35 -17.28
CA TYR A 582 8.84 -18.97 -17.26
C TYR A 582 8.40 -18.24 -15.97
N TRP A 583 7.15 -18.39 -15.55
CA TRP A 583 6.65 -17.85 -14.29
C TRP A 583 7.42 -18.41 -13.08
N ARG A 584 7.73 -19.70 -13.07
CA ARG A 584 8.58 -20.30 -12.04
C ARG A 584 9.97 -19.70 -11.99
N LYS A 585 10.56 -19.39 -13.14
CA LYS A 585 11.86 -18.72 -13.21
C LYS A 585 11.78 -17.34 -12.56
N ILE A 586 10.77 -16.53 -12.91
CA ILE A 586 10.56 -15.21 -12.29
C ILE A 586 10.37 -15.34 -10.77
N SER A 587 9.51 -16.24 -10.30
CA SER A 587 9.31 -16.47 -8.87
C SER A 587 10.62 -16.87 -8.15
N ASN A 588 11.45 -17.70 -8.77
CA ASN A 588 12.74 -18.08 -8.19
C ASN A 588 13.73 -16.90 -8.15
N ASP A 589 13.74 -16.03 -9.16
CA ASP A 589 14.56 -14.83 -9.18
C ASP A 589 14.12 -13.84 -8.07
N LEU A 590 12.83 -13.61 -7.92
CA LEU A 590 12.26 -12.82 -6.83
C LEU A 590 12.66 -13.39 -5.45
N LYS A 591 12.52 -14.70 -5.25
CA LYS A 591 12.90 -15.37 -3.99
C LYS A 591 14.39 -15.27 -3.69
N ARG A 592 15.25 -15.23 -4.73
CA ARG A 592 16.70 -15.04 -4.57
C ARG A 592 17.00 -13.66 -3.99
N HIS A 593 16.31 -12.63 -4.47
CA HIS A 593 16.48 -11.25 -4.06
C HIS A 593 15.70 -10.90 -2.79
N GLY A 594 14.68 -11.67 -2.44
CA GLY A 594 13.79 -11.49 -1.31
C GLY A 594 14.47 -11.43 0.07
N ARG A 595 15.67 -12.02 0.21
CA ARG A 595 16.48 -11.87 1.44
C ARG A 595 16.95 -10.43 1.68
N LYS A 596 17.07 -9.63 0.61
CA LYS A 596 17.50 -8.23 0.68
C LYS A 596 16.32 -7.27 0.64
N ASN A 597 15.24 -7.66 -0.03
CA ASN A 597 14.00 -6.90 -0.10
C ASN A 597 12.82 -7.86 0.09
N ALA A 598 12.26 -7.88 1.27
CA ALA A 598 11.22 -8.82 1.65
C ALA A 598 9.90 -8.65 0.86
N GLU A 599 9.63 -7.46 0.31
CA GLU A 599 8.47 -7.23 -0.57
C GLU A 599 8.51 -8.07 -1.86
N LEU A 600 9.71 -8.44 -2.34
CA LEU A 600 9.85 -9.33 -3.50
C LEU A 600 9.35 -10.76 -3.23
N LEU A 601 9.22 -11.14 -1.96
CA LEU A 601 8.64 -12.42 -1.58
C LEU A 601 7.12 -12.42 -1.70
N ASP A 602 6.47 -11.27 -1.48
CA ASP A 602 5.04 -11.10 -1.72
C ASP A 602 4.74 -11.30 -3.20
N LEU A 603 5.49 -10.61 -4.08
CA LEU A 603 5.36 -10.80 -5.53
C LEU A 603 5.64 -12.24 -5.97
N ALA A 604 6.62 -12.90 -5.34
CA ALA A 604 6.89 -14.31 -5.63
C ALA A 604 5.74 -15.21 -5.20
N GLY A 605 5.09 -14.90 -4.09
CA GLY A 605 3.90 -15.59 -3.59
C GLY A 605 2.71 -15.41 -4.54
N GLU A 606 2.45 -14.20 -5.00
CA GLU A 606 1.42 -13.89 -5.99
C GLU A 606 1.65 -14.74 -7.27
N ILE A 607 2.87 -14.73 -7.83
CA ILE A 607 3.20 -15.52 -9.02
C ILE A 607 3.03 -17.02 -8.79
N ASP A 608 3.51 -17.53 -7.67
CA ASP A 608 3.38 -18.96 -7.36
C ASP A 608 1.92 -19.40 -7.28
N ASN A 609 1.04 -18.53 -6.78
CA ASN A 609 -0.36 -18.85 -6.56
C ASN A 609 -1.21 -18.67 -7.82
N GLU A 610 -0.94 -17.63 -8.61
CA GLU A 610 -1.78 -17.28 -9.76
C GLU A 610 -1.30 -17.96 -11.06
N TYR A 611 0.01 -18.02 -11.29
CA TYR A 611 0.55 -18.43 -12.59
C TYR A 611 1.37 -19.72 -12.55
N ALA A 612 2.17 -19.94 -11.50
CA ALA A 612 3.08 -21.08 -11.45
C ALA A 612 2.39 -22.41 -11.11
N LEU A 613 1.16 -22.38 -10.60
CA LEU A 613 0.33 -23.53 -10.25
C LEU A 613 -0.80 -23.78 -11.27
N GLU A 614 -1.02 -22.90 -12.21
CA GLU A 614 -2.06 -23.03 -13.22
C GLU A 614 -1.90 -24.33 -14.02
N GLY A 615 -3.02 -24.98 -14.36
CA GLY A 615 -3.04 -26.24 -15.12
C GLY A 615 -2.49 -27.48 -14.41
N ARG A 616 -2.09 -27.39 -13.13
CA ARG A 616 -1.64 -28.56 -12.35
C ARG A 616 -2.79 -29.29 -11.70
N SER A 617 -2.63 -30.62 -11.55
CA SER A 617 -3.53 -31.41 -10.69
C SER A 617 -3.43 -30.95 -9.22
N ASP A 618 -4.48 -31.13 -8.45
CA ASP A 618 -4.55 -30.70 -7.04
C ASP A 618 -3.45 -31.34 -6.18
N ASN A 619 -3.09 -32.59 -6.46
CA ASN A 619 -1.95 -33.26 -5.80
C ASN A 619 -0.61 -32.59 -6.10
N ALA A 620 -0.41 -32.13 -7.35
CA ALA A 620 0.80 -31.40 -7.74
C ALA A 620 0.82 -29.99 -7.15
N LYS A 621 -0.34 -29.30 -7.08
CA LYS A 621 -0.50 -28.01 -6.39
C LYS A 621 -0.13 -28.15 -4.92
N ARG A 622 -0.74 -29.11 -4.21
CA ARG A 622 -0.47 -29.42 -2.81
C ARG A 622 1.01 -29.68 -2.53
N THR A 623 1.65 -30.49 -3.38
CA THR A 623 3.09 -30.78 -3.24
C THR A 623 3.95 -29.52 -3.41
N ALA A 624 3.63 -28.66 -4.38
CA ALA A 624 4.34 -27.41 -4.62
C ALA A 624 4.14 -26.43 -3.46
N MET A 625 2.91 -26.28 -2.96
CA MET A 625 2.60 -25.41 -1.81
C MET A 625 3.29 -25.89 -0.53
N LYS A 626 3.30 -27.21 -0.25
CA LYS A 626 4.07 -27.78 0.88
C LYS A 626 5.55 -27.45 0.77
N LYS A 627 6.15 -27.60 -0.42
CA LYS A 627 7.56 -27.29 -0.66
C LYS A 627 7.86 -25.81 -0.46
N ASN A 628 6.97 -24.93 -0.92
CA ASN A 628 7.09 -23.48 -0.73
C ASN A 628 7.02 -23.12 0.75
N LEU A 629 6.04 -23.63 1.47
CA LEU A 629 5.86 -23.41 2.91
C LEU A 629 7.08 -23.90 3.72
N ASP A 630 7.65 -25.07 3.38
CA ASP A 630 8.84 -25.61 4.01
C ASP A 630 10.08 -24.75 3.73
N LYS A 631 10.12 -24.09 2.57
CA LYS A 631 11.19 -23.15 2.23
C LYS A 631 11.01 -21.86 3.03
N LEU A 632 9.80 -21.30 3.10
CA LEU A 632 9.49 -20.11 3.89
C LEU A 632 9.85 -20.33 5.37
N LEU A 633 9.45 -21.44 5.94
CA LEU A 633 9.75 -21.78 7.33
C LEU A 633 11.26 -21.84 7.64
N ARG A 634 12.08 -22.28 6.67
CA ARG A 634 13.55 -22.37 6.85
C ARG A 634 14.30 -21.07 6.57
N THR A 635 13.79 -20.25 5.65
CA THR A 635 14.54 -19.09 5.13
C THR A 635 14.15 -17.76 5.75
N ILE A 636 12.93 -17.64 6.25
CA ILE A 636 12.32 -16.36 6.64
C ILE A 636 11.82 -16.39 8.10
N GLY A 637 11.66 -17.58 8.67
CA GLY A 637 11.19 -17.95 10.02
C GLY A 637 10.62 -16.85 10.90
N ASP A 638 11.45 -15.92 11.32
CA ASP A 638 11.06 -14.87 12.25
C ASP A 638 10.81 -13.50 11.59
N GLU A 639 11.28 -13.28 10.36
CA GLU A 639 11.24 -11.95 9.71
C GLU A 639 9.95 -11.67 8.92
N ARG A 640 9.29 -12.72 8.38
CA ARG A 640 8.10 -12.60 7.55
C ARG A 640 7.04 -13.64 7.96
N SER A 641 6.58 -13.49 9.19
CA SER A 641 5.51 -14.34 9.73
C SER A 641 4.19 -14.22 8.97
N ASP A 642 3.93 -13.08 8.39
CA ASP A 642 2.79 -12.80 7.50
C ASP A 642 2.75 -13.76 6.30
N LEU A 643 3.87 -13.93 5.59
CA LEU A 643 3.97 -14.87 4.45
C LEU A 643 3.80 -16.33 4.87
N LEU A 644 4.32 -16.67 6.05
CA LEU A 644 4.16 -18.01 6.60
C LEU A 644 2.68 -18.30 6.88
N LEU A 645 1.98 -17.34 7.50
CA LEU A 645 0.54 -17.44 7.78
C LEU A 645 -0.28 -17.53 6.48
N GLU A 646 0.01 -16.70 5.50
CA GLU A 646 -0.69 -16.72 4.21
C GLU A 646 -0.50 -18.05 3.47
N ALA A 647 0.74 -18.54 3.37
CA ALA A 647 1.04 -19.80 2.71
C ALA A 647 0.42 -21.00 3.46
N ALA A 648 0.35 -20.95 4.81
CA ALA A 648 -0.30 -21.95 5.63
C ALA A 648 -1.83 -21.96 5.43
N ASP A 649 -2.40 -20.76 5.32
CA ASP A 649 -3.84 -20.58 5.10
C ASP A 649 -4.30 -21.20 3.78
N ARG A 650 -3.66 -20.84 2.68
CA ARG A 650 -3.97 -21.36 1.34
C ARG A 650 -3.84 -22.88 1.24
N LEU A 651 -2.78 -23.45 1.83
CA LEU A 651 -2.64 -24.92 1.87
C LEU A 651 -3.70 -25.55 2.78
N GLY A 652 -4.07 -24.87 3.86
CA GLY A 652 -5.13 -25.29 4.77
C GLY A 652 -6.50 -25.27 4.10
N GLU A 653 -6.82 -24.26 3.29
CA GLU A 653 -8.05 -24.20 2.49
C GLU A 653 -8.15 -25.39 1.54
N LEU A 654 -7.12 -25.65 0.76
CA LEU A 654 -7.10 -26.79 -0.16
C LEU A 654 -7.35 -28.12 0.57
N LEU A 655 -6.69 -28.34 1.72
CA LEU A 655 -6.88 -29.55 2.53
C LEU A 655 -8.28 -29.62 3.16
N ALA A 656 -8.86 -28.46 3.51
CA ALA A 656 -10.19 -28.39 4.08
C ALA A 656 -11.29 -28.68 3.04
N GLU A 657 -11.14 -28.16 1.83
CA GLU A 657 -12.03 -28.47 0.68
C GLU A 657 -12.00 -29.96 0.34
N GLU A 658 -10.82 -30.59 0.38
CA GLU A 658 -10.65 -32.04 0.20
C GLU A 658 -11.10 -32.85 1.42
N LYS A 659 -11.52 -32.22 2.53
CA LYS A 659 -11.85 -32.86 3.82
C LYS A 659 -10.72 -33.72 4.41
N ASP A 660 -9.44 -33.33 4.07
CA ASP A 660 -8.26 -34.06 4.58
C ASP A 660 -7.89 -33.59 5.99
N ILE A 661 -8.69 -33.98 6.98
CA ILE A 661 -8.50 -33.63 8.40
C ILE A 661 -7.12 -34.09 8.90
N ARG A 662 -6.64 -35.24 8.41
CA ARG A 662 -5.31 -35.76 8.77
C ARG A 662 -4.19 -34.84 8.20
N GLY A 663 -4.34 -34.42 6.97
CA GLY A 663 -3.41 -33.47 6.33
C GLY A 663 -3.36 -32.12 7.06
N LEU A 664 -4.54 -31.59 7.46
CA LEU A 664 -4.64 -30.39 8.31
C LEU A 664 -3.89 -30.58 9.63
N GLY A 665 -4.09 -31.72 10.30
CA GLY A 665 -3.39 -32.03 11.54
C GLY A 665 -1.86 -32.07 11.38
N GLN A 666 -1.36 -32.69 10.30
CA GLN A 666 0.06 -32.74 10.00
C GLN A 666 0.65 -31.36 9.70
N LEU A 667 -0.06 -30.58 8.89
CA LEU A 667 0.33 -29.23 8.50
C LEU A 667 0.48 -28.33 9.75
N TYR A 668 -0.62 -28.12 10.46
CA TYR A 668 -0.65 -27.16 11.57
C TYR A 668 0.17 -27.60 12.77
N ASN A 669 0.23 -28.89 13.12
CA ASN A 669 1.11 -29.34 14.20
C ASN A 669 2.60 -29.13 13.89
N LYS A 670 3.01 -29.26 12.62
CA LYS A 670 4.37 -28.95 12.19
C LYS A 670 4.69 -27.47 12.35
N LEU A 671 3.78 -26.61 11.88
CA LEU A 671 3.96 -25.14 11.93
C LEU A 671 3.92 -24.62 13.37
N LEU A 672 2.93 -25.01 14.17
CA LEU A 672 2.80 -24.66 15.58
C LEU A 672 4.06 -25.05 16.38
N LYS A 673 4.59 -26.27 16.11
CA LYS A 673 5.84 -26.71 16.76
C LYS A 673 7.03 -25.81 16.41
N ALA A 674 7.11 -25.35 15.17
CA ALA A 674 8.22 -24.49 14.71
C ALA A 674 8.10 -23.04 15.22
N THR A 675 6.89 -22.58 15.58
CA THR A 675 6.59 -21.18 15.93
C THR A 675 6.27 -20.98 17.42
N THR A 676 6.60 -21.92 18.30
CA THR A 676 6.32 -21.82 19.73
C THR A 676 6.92 -20.60 20.42
N LYS A 677 8.02 -20.06 19.89
CA LYS A 677 8.66 -18.84 20.42
C LYS A 677 8.02 -17.54 19.92
N ARG A 678 7.09 -17.62 18.97
CA ARG A 678 6.40 -16.49 18.35
C ARG A 678 4.90 -16.59 18.64
N GLY A 679 4.47 -16.02 19.75
CA GLY A 679 3.06 -16.07 20.20
C GLY A 679 2.06 -15.51 19.20
N ASP A 680 2.46 -14.47 18.46
CA ASP A 680 1.67 -13.88 17.36
C ASP A 680 1.38 -14.89 16.23
N VAL A 681 2.44 -15.52 15.72
CA VAL A 681 2.33 -16.53 14.66
C VAL A 681 1.58 -17.77 15.15
N PHE A 682 1.87 -18.19 16.37
CA PHE A 682 1.21 -19.34 16.99
C PHE A 682 -0.30 -19.12 17.13
N SER A 683 -0.73 -17.96 17.61
CA SER A 683 -2.16 -17.62 17.72
C SER A 683 -2.84 -17.51 16.35
N GLY A 684 -2.17 -16.93 15.35
CA GLY A 684 -2.65 -16.85 13.97
C GLY A 684 -2.87 -18.24 13.35
N LEU A 685 -1.87 -19.12 13.46
CA LEU A 685 -1.96 -20.51 13.00
C LEU A 685 -3.07 -21.30 13.70
N LEU A 686 -3.28 -21.08 15.01
CA LEU A 686 -4.39 -21.74 15.73
C LEU A 686 -5.76 -21.31 15.19
N ARG A 687 -5.95 -20.01 14.91
CA ARG A 687 -7.20 -19.50 14.36
C ARG A 687 -7.48 -20.06 12.97
N GLN A 688 -6.47 -20.12 12.10
CA GLN A 688 -6.55 -20.75 10.78
C GLN A 688 -6.87 -22.24 10.92
N TYR A 689 -6.19 -22.95 11.80
CA TYR A 689 -6.42 -24.38 12.02
C TYR A 689 -7.87 -24.65 12.47
N ILE A 690 -8.41 -23.84 13.40
CA ILE A 690 -9.83 -23.94 13.81
C ILE A 690 -10.75 -23.78 12.60
N ARG A 691 -10.58 -22.71 11.82
CA ARG A 691 -11.40 -22.40 10.66
C ARG A 691 -11.38 -23.55 9.64
N HIS A 692 -10.21 -24.07 9.31
CA HIS A 692 -10.09 -25.16 8.33
C HIS A 692 -10.64 -26.51 8.84
N MET A 693 -10.52 -26.78 10.14
CA MET A 693 -11.16 -27.95 10.75
C MET A 693 -12.70 -27.85 10.72
N GLU A 694 -13.25 -26.65 10.91
CA GLU A 694 -14.69 -26.39 10.76
C GLU A 694 -15.15 -26.63 9.32
N THR A 695 -14.44 -26.04 8.35
CA THR A 695 -14.72 -26.20 6.91
C THR A 695 -14.64 -27.66 6.49
N ALA A 696 -13.66 -28.42 6.98
CA ALA A 696 -13.50 -29.84 6.70
C ALA A 696 -14.55 -30.72 7.37
N GLY A 697 -15.39 -30.19 8.28
CA GLY A 697 -16.41 -30.97 9.01
C GLY A 697 -15.85 -31.89 10.09
N ALA A 698 -14.80 -31.45 10.79
CA ALA A 698 -14.14 -32.26 11.83
C ALA A 698 -15.07 -32.71 12.95
N GLY A 699 -14.99 -33.98 13.33
CA GLY A 699 -15.77 -34.58 14.40
C GLY A 699 -15.18 -34.36 15.79
N LYS A 700 -15.91 -34.71 16.85
CA LYS A 700 -15.46 -34.56 18.26
C LYS A 700 -14.10 -35.22 18.54
N ARG A 701 -13.79 -36.36 17.90
CA ARG A 701 -12.48 -37.05 18.05
C ARG A 701 -11.32 -36.22 17.48
N ASP A 702 -11.55 -35.57 16.35
CA ASP A 702 -10.55 -34.75 15.67
C ASP A 702 -10.26 -33.49 16.49
N TRP A 703 -11.30 -32.81 16.98
CA TRP A 703 -11.19 -31.72 17.91
C TRP A 703 -10.45 -32.11 19.20
N ALA A 704 -10.71 -33.31 19.74
CA ALA A 704 -10.01 -33.77 20.92
C ALA A 704 -8.53 -34.08 20.67
N ALA A 705 -8.17 -34.55 19.48
CA ALA A 705 -6.77 -34.70 19.06
C ALA A 705 -6.06 -33.38 18.92
N MET A 706 -6.70 -32.40 18.24
CA MET A 706 -6.21 -31.04 18.10
C MET A 706 -6.00 -30.38 19.48
N ALA A 707 -6.99 -30.45 20.39
CA ALA A 707 -6.92 -29.85 21.71
C ALA A 707 -5.71 -30.34 22.50
N ARG A 708 -5.48 -31.66 22.55
CA ARG A 708 -4.33 -32.25 23.26
C ARG A 708 -2.99 -31.86 22.66
N ALA A 709 -2.89 -31.79 21.31
CA ALA A 709 -1.66 -31.45 20.62
C ALA A 709 -1.30 -29.99 20.85
N THR A 710 -2.28 -29.08 20.72
CA THR A 710 -2.08 -27.63 20.88
C THR A 710 -1.78 -27.24 22.33
N GLU A 711 -2.48 -27.83 23.31
CA GLU A 711 -2.20 -27.64 24.73
C GLU A 711 -0.76 -28.05 25.09
N LYS A 712 -0.33 -29.23 24.64
CA LYS A 712 1.04 -29.70 24.88
C LYS A 712 2.10 -28.78 24.28
N LEU A 713 1.87 -28.22 23.09
CA LEU A 713 2.80 -27.29 22.45
C LEU A 713 2.80 -25.94 23.18
N PHE A 714 1.64 -25.47 23.62
CA PHE A 714 1.51 -24.26 24.40
C PHE A 714 2.25 -24.35 25.73
N GLU A 715 2.00 -25.39 26.54
CA GLU A 715 2.62 -25.59 27.83
C GLU A 715 4.15 -25.71 27.76
N LYS A 716 4.67 -26.40 26.72
CA LYS A 716 6.11 -26.67 26.59
C LYS A 716 6.90 -25.57 25.91
N GLY A 717 6.28 -24.76 25.08
CA GLY A 717 7.00 -23.89 24.19
C GLY A 717 6.58 -22.42 24.18
N VAL A 718 5.33 -22.12 24.55
CA VAL A 718 4.78 -20.75 24.55
C VAL A 718 4.64 -20.22 25.97
N LEU A 719 4.07 -21.04 26.87
CA LEU A 719 3.80 -20.63 28.23
C LEU A 719 5.11 -20.28 28.95
N SER A 720 5.20 -19.09 29.49
CA SER A 720 6.36 -18.60 30.23
C SER A 720 5.93 -17.99 31.57
N ASN A 721 6.89 -17.85 32.50
CA ASN A 721 6.67 -17.14 33.75
C ASN A 721 7.02 -15.64 33.59
N THR A 722 6.60 -15.07 32.48
CA THR A 722 6.90 -13.67 32.17
C THR A 722 6.11 -12.69 33.05
N THR A 723 6.77 -11.61 33.45
CA THR A 723 6.12 -10.43 34.06
C THR A 723 5.80 -9.36 33.02
N ASP A 724 6.24 -9.54 31.77
CA ASP A 724 5.93 -8.63 30.65
C ASP A 724 4.44 -8.72 30.32
N HIS A 725 3.70 -7.65 30.55
CA HIS A 725 2.26 -7.57 30.38
C HIS A 725 1.81 -7.96 28.94
N PHE A 726 2.51 -7.49 27.93
CA PHE A 726 2.15 -7.75 26.53
C PHE A 726 2.32 -9.23 26.16
N LYS A 727 3.45 -9.82 26.57
CA LYS A 727 3.70 -11.24 26.35
C LYS A 727 2.69 -12.10 27.09
N LEU A 728 2.40 -11.74 28.34
CA LEU A 728 1.37 -12.42 29.13
C LEU A 728 -0.02 -12.31 28.50
N SER A 729 -0.39 -11.13 28.01
CA SER A 729 -1.68 -10.92 27.30
C SER A 729 -1.80 -11.83 26.09
N LYS A 730 -0.71 -12.01 25.34
CA LYS A 730 -0.68 -12.92 24.17
C LYS A 730 -0.79 -14.40 24.60
N GLU A 731 -0.13 -14.79 25.67
CA GLU A 731 -0.26 -16.15 26.24
C GLU A 731 -1.68 -16.42 26.70
N VAL A 732 -2.35 -15.46 27.33
CA VAL A 732 -3.76 -15.54 27.76
C VAL A 732 -4.69 -15.67 26.55
N GLU A 733 -4.45 -14.91 25.48
CA GLU A 733 -5.20 -15.04 24.23
C GLU A 733 -5.12 -16.46 23.66
N ILE A 734 -3.90 -17.01 23.57
CA ILE A 734 -3.68 -18.38 23.08
C ILE A 734 -4.38 -19.40 23.98
N GLN A 735 -4.32 -19.23 25.30
CA GLN A 735 -4.99 -20.11 26.26
C GLN A 735 -6.52 -20.10 26.07
N LYS A 736 -7.12 -18.94 25.80
CA LYS A 736 -8.56 -18.81 25.46
C LYS A 736 -8.90 -19.49 24.14
N ILE A 737 -8.03 -19.38 23.11
CA ILE A 737 -8.24 -20.10 21.85
C ILE A 737 -8.22 -21.63 22.09
N ILE A 738 -7.28 -22.14 22.88
CA ILE A 738 -7.21 -23.58 23.24
C ILE A 738 -8.45 -24.01 24.03
N SER A 739 -8.96 -23.19 24.95
CA SER A 739 -10.24 -23.43 25.63
C SER A 739 -11.39 -23.64 24.63
N THR A 740 -11.46 -22.80 23.59
CA THR A 740 -12.47 -22.95 22.53
C THR A 740 -12.35 -24.30 21.81
N ILE A 741 -11.14 -24.80 21.56
CA ILE A 741 -10.90 -26.10 20.92
C ILE A 741 -11.42 -27.23 21.83
N PHE A 742 -11.18 -27.14 23.15
CA PHE A 742 -11.70 -28.11 24.11
C PHE A 742 -13.24 -28.12 24.17
N ARG A 743 -13.90 -26.95 24.06
CA ARG A 743 -15.37 -26.88 23.96
C ARG A 743 -15.90 -27.60 22.71
N LYS A 744 -15.27 -27.40 21.56
CA LYS A 744 -15.61 -28.13 20.32
C LYS A 744 -15.38 -29.62 20.42
N ALA A 745 -14.41 -30.06 21.21
CA ALA A 745 -14.17 -31.46 21.54
C ALA A 745 -15.23 -32.05 22.53
N GLY A 746 -16.09 -31.23 23.10
CA GLY A 746 -17.08 -31.63 24.12
C GLY A 746 -16.51 -31.68 25.55
N ASN A 747 -15.29 -31.21 25.78
CA ASN A 747 -14.66 -31.18 27.11
C ASN A 747 -14.81 -29.80 27.76
N THR A 748 -16.06 -29.47 28.15
CA THR A 748 -16.39 -28.15 28.74
C THR A 748 -15.65 -27.89 30.05
N LYS A 749 -15.56 -28.91 30.93
CA LYS A 749 -14.86 -28.78 32.22
C LYS A 749 -13.40 -28.37 32.08
N LYS A 750 -12.68 -28.93 31.11
CA LYS A 750 -11.28 -28.51 30.84
C LYS A 750 -11.21 -27.12 30.21
N ALA A 751 -12.17 -26.82 29.32
CA ALA A 751 -12.26 -25.50 28.67
C ALA A 751 -12.46 -24.39 29.70
N ASP A 752 -13.40 -24.56 30.63
CA ASP A 752 -13.71 -23.58 31.67
C ASP A 752 -12.50 -23.36 32.61
N LYS A 753 -11.86 -24.47 33.04
CA LYS A 753 -10.62 -24.36 33.85
C LYS A 753 -9.50 -23.58 33.15
N LEU A 754 -9.32 -23.77 31.85
CA LEU A 754 -8.33 -23.02 31.08
C LEU A 754 -8.70 -21.53 30.97
N GLN A 755 -9.96 -21.23 30.80
CA GLN A 755 -10.45 -19.85 30.71
C GLN A 755 -10.29 -19.13 32.06
N GLU A 756 -10.72 -19.74 33.16
CA GLU A 756 -10.56 -19.20 34.52
C GLU A 756 -9.09 -18.94 34.85
N SER A 757 -8.20 -19.89 34.50
CA SER A 757 -6.76 -19.71 34.68
C SER A 757 -6.20 -18.54 33.85
N ALA A 758 -6.67 -18.35 32.62
CA ALA A 758 -6.27 -17.26 31.76
C ALA A 758 -6.69 -15.88 32.34
N GLU A 759 -7.92 -15.80 32.80
CA GLU A 759 -8.49 -14.59 33.41
C GLU A 759 -7.79 -14.22 34.72
N ALA A 760 -7.52 -15.21 35.57
CA ALA A 760 -6.78 -14.99 36.84
C ALA A 760 -5.35 -14.46 36.58
N ARG A 761 -4.66 -15.01 35.58
CA ARG A 761 -3.31 -14.52 35.19
C ARG A 761 -3.35 -13.07 34.68
N LEU A 762 -4.34 -12.73 33.86
CA LEU A 762 -4.48 -11.38 33.33
C LEU A 762 -4.78 -10.37 34.44
N LYS A 763 -5.71 -10.70 35.34
CA LYS A 763 -6.08 -9.89 36.49
C LYS A 763 -4.86 -9.62 37.40
N GLN A 764 -4.09 -10.66 37.73
CA GLN A 764 -2.88 -10.53 38.53
C GLN A 764 -1.83 -9.60 37.86
N SER A 765 -1.73 -9.63 36.53
CA SER A 765 -0.83 -8.73 35.81
C SER A 765 -1.32 -7.28 35.83
N GLN A 766 -2.61 -7.05 35.73
CA GLN A 766 -3.20 -5.71 35.79
C GLN A 766 -3.00 -5.09 37.19
N GLU A 767 -3.21 -5.87 38.24
CA GLU A 767 -3.00 -5.44 39.66
C GLU A 767 -1.53 -5.09 39.95
N ARG A 768 -0.58 -5.68 39.23
CA ARG A 768 0.86 -5.38 39.43
C ARG A 768 1.35 -4.16 38.65
N ASN A 769 0.66 -3.80 37.55
CA ASN A 769 1.10 -2.74 36.62
C ASN A 769 0.19 -1.48 36.67
N GLY A 770 -0.93 -1.51 37.42
CA GLY A 770 -1.75 -0.36 37.77
C GLY A 770 -1.38 0.14 39.15
#